data_0df1a73c3e2688ca46839817434b5f24
#
_entry.id   0df1a73c3e2688ca46839817434b5f24
#
_cell.length_a   1.000
_cell.length_b   1.000
_cell.length_c   1.000
_cell.angle_alpha   90.00
_cell.angle_beta   90.00
_cell.angle_gamma   90.00
#
_symmetry.space_group_name_H-M   'P 1'
#
loop_
_entity.id
_entity.type
_entity.pdbx_description
1 polymer ?
#
loop_
_entity_poly.entity_id
_entity_poly.type
_entity_poly.pdbx_seq_one_letter_code
_entity_poly.pdbx_strand_id
1 'polypeptide(L)'
;MDSTLESLLTGSDPGPYEYRPTIFRLPADEADLKRLIKDRPCIRISDHLQAQVRELVKSLAPSTTFSEESLEVAAIGHLANKKLSEYGSWIFYPWSDRLVHLLDEQEFAVVRTDRNRNKITREEQAVLSTKKIGVIGLSVGQSVSVTMALERCFGEIRLADFDTLDLSNLNRIRSGTHSLGLNKAIVTAREIAELDPYLKVICFTDGLTKENMDAFFTEGGNLDILVEECDSVDIKILARQKAKALGIPVVMDMSDRGCLDVERFDLEPERPLMHGWIDHLDLEAAGRPMTAEEKVPYMIPISGVDTLSPRMKASVLELGHTVSTWPQLATSVVLGGALAGDTVRRIALDQFRSSGRWFVDLEEIVADPKTPESPSPSAPPAFELRSSEIDGMEVQLGPSPSDALELDQDIVEQLVVAGGLAPSAGNMQPWKFLWSQKRLLLFHDKSRSHSLLDPEDHIADISLGACIENIVLKAHELGFEVRSTLLPDKRTPTLTAIFHFLNSPTKGTEPHVVDELAPMIAMRCSNRKFAMPQPLPQGAFERMSEAVRTMPGCSSDLLDSREAMSTLADLCGAAERIRAVNPTGHREFFEHEVRWTEEEARRTKDGLDLATMELRPIDLAGMQVASDPRAIELTDRWRGGKGFEGISAPAIRMSSAAALVSITDYNRLGRLNGGRAMERLWMAANAEGLSVHPISAAIF
;
A
#
# COMPACT_ATOMS: atom_id res chain seq x y z
N MET A 1 32.52 -20.20 -29.21
CA MET A 1 31.54 -21.06 -29.89
C MET A 1 31.84 -21.06 -31.37
N ASP A 2 31.67 -22.18 -32.05
CA ASP A 2 31.80 -22.27 -33.51
C ASP A 2 30.76 -21.35 -34.15
N SER A 3 31.17 -20.50 -35.09
CA SER A 3 30.30 -19.54 -35.78
C SER A 3 29.08 -20.20 -36.45
N THR A 4 29.19 -21.49 -36.77
CA THR A 4 28.13 -22.32 -37.33
C THR A 4 27.03 -22.61 -36.29
N LEU A 5 27.39 -22.88 -35.04
CA LEU A 5 26.43 -23.14 -33.97
C LEU A 5 25.73 -21.84 -33.56
N GLU A 6 26.44 -20.74 -33.52
CA GLU A 6 25.89 -19.44 -33.21
C GLU A 6 24.84 -18.98 -34.23
N SER A 7 25.10 -19.20 -35.52
CA SER A 7 24.13 -18.93 -36.60
C SER A 7 22.89 -19.84 -36.57
N LEU A 8 23.05 -21.09 -36.13
CA LEU A 8 21.91 -22.01 -35.93
C LEU A 8 21.08 -21.71 -34.70
N LEU A 9 21.67 -21.12 -33.67
CA LEU A 9 21.00 -20.78 -32.42
C LEU A 9 20.32 -19.39 -32.45
N THR A 10 20.59 -18.56 -33.45
CA THR A 10 19.98 -17.24 -33.59
C THR A 10 18.66 -17.24 -34.40
N GLY A 11 18.07 -18.43 -34.60
CA GLY A 11 16.76 -18.58 -35.24
C GLY A 11 15.66 -17.96 -34.38
N SER A 12 15.02 -16.89 -34.91
CA SER A 12 13.79 -16.36 -34.32
C SER A 12 12.62 -17.31 -34.56
N ASP A 13 11.61 -17.28 -33.68
CA ASP A 13 10.30 -17.94 -33.92
C ASP A 13 9.81 -17.53 -35.34
N PRO A 14 9.55 -18.49 -36.25
CA PRO A 14 9.16 -18.19 -37.62
C PRO A 14 7.82 -17.48 -37.77
N GLY A 15 7.04 -17.33 -36.70
CA GLY A 15 5.74 -16.66 -36.69
C GLY A 15 5.38 -16.08 -35.31
N PRO A 16 6.15 -15.10 -34.80
CA PRO A 16 5.94 -14.58 -33.41
C PRO A 16 4.54 -13.97 -33.19
N TYR A 17 3.87 -13.57 -34.27
CA TYR A 17 2.52 -13.00 -34.24
C TYR A 17 1.43 -13.96 -34.73
N GLU A 18 1.79 -15.19 -35.14
CA GLU A 18 0.82 -16.16 -35.63
C GLU A 18 0.12 -16.85 -34.44
N TYR A 19 -1.20 -16.74 -34.41
CA TYR A 19 -2.03 -17.35 -33.37
C TYR A 19 -3.32 -17.98 -33.87
N ARG A 20 -3.59 -17.90 -35.19
CA ARG A 20 -4.79 -18.46 -35.78
C ARG A 20 -4.47 -19.81 -36.42
N PRO A 21 -5.17 -20.87 -36.05
CA PRO A 21 -5.05 -22.14 -36.75
C PRO A 21 -5.65 -22.04 -38.16
N THR A 22 -5.14 -22.83 -39.07
CA THR A 22 -5.73 -22.99 -40.41
C THR A 22 -6.63 -24.20 -40.40
N ILE A 23 -7.87 -24.06 -40.85
CA ILE A 23 -8.89 -25.10 -40.84
C ILE A 23 -9.12 -25.59 -42.31
N PHE A 24 -8.93 -26.87 -42.57
CA PHE A 24 -9.18 -27.51 -43.86
C PHE A 24 -10.36 -28.45 -43.78
N ARG A 25 -11.31 -28.35 -44.69
CA ARG A 25 -12.47 -29.21 -44.82
C ARG A 25 -12.42 -29.98 -46.15
N LEU A 26 -12.33 -31.30 -46.06
CA LEU A 26 -12.26 -32.14 -47.23
C LEU A 26 -13.66 -32.45 -47.77
N PRO A 27 -13.84 -32.58 -49.12
CA PRO A 27 -12.78 -32.52 -50.16
C PRO A 27 -12.42 -31.10 -50.66
N ALA A 28 -13.10 -30.05 -50.18
CA ALA A 28 -12.93 -28.67 -50.72
C ALA A 28 -11.47 -28.18 -50.63
N ASP A 29 -10.80 -28.41 -49.51
CA ASP A 29 -9.45 -27.89 -49.24
C ASP A 29 -8.34 -28.93 -49.51
N GLU A 30 -8.63 -30.04 -50.22
CA GLU A 30 -7.69 -31.17 -50.42
C GLU A 30 -6.37 -30.73 -51.05
N ALA A 31 -6.42 -29.84 -52.05
CA ALA A 31 -5.23 -29.35 -52.76
C ALA A 31 -4.31 -28.55 -51.83
N ASP A 32 -4.88 -27.69 -50.98
CA ASP A 32 -4.14 -26.87 -50.05
C ASP A 32 -3.56 -27.67 -48.88
N LEU A 33 -4.31 -28.66 -48.39
CA LEU A 33 -3.81 -29.57 -47.35
C LEU A 33 -2.65 -30.44 -47.87
N LYS A 34 -2.75 -30.95 -49.11
CA LYS A 34 -1.65 -31.68 -49.75
C LYS A 34 -0.41 -30.84 -49.97
N ARG A 35 -0.58 -29.55 -50.33
CA ARG A 35 0.50 -28.61 -50.47
C ARG A 35 1.16 -28.37 -49.14
N LEU A 36 0.40 -28.09 -48.08
CA LEU A 36 0.91 -27.90 -46.72
C LEU A 36 1.79 -29.07 -46.24
N ILE A 37 1.28 -30.31 -46.37
CA ILE A 37 2.00 -31.53 -45.96
C ILE A 37 3.29 -31.71 -46.76
N LYS A 38 3.26 -31.39 -48.08
CA LYS A 38 4.45 -31.47 -48.96
C LYS A 38 5.50 -30.42 -48.56
N ASP A 39 5.07 -29.21 -48.27
CA ASP A 39 5.96 -28.08 -47.97
C ASP A 39 6.55 -28.14 -46.52
N ARG A 40 5.91 -28.96 -45.67
CA ARG A 40 6.32 -29.15 -44.25
C ARG A 40 6.55 -30.61 -43.94
N PRO A 41 7.69 -31.19 -44.37
CA PRO A 41 7.93 -32.67 -44.23
C PRO A 41 8.06 -33.14 -42.77
N CYS A 42 8.28 -32.23 -41.82
CA CYS A 42 8.38 -32.50 -40.37
C CYS A 42 7.07 -32.29 -39.61
N ILE A 43 5.94 -32.03 -40.31
CA ILE A 43 4.64 -31.80 -39.68
C ILE A 43 4.21 -33.02 -38.84
N ARG A 44 3.72 -32.78 -37.64
CA ARG A 44 3.25 -33.86 -36.77
C ARG A 44 1.73 -34.02 -36.93
N ILE A 45 1.31 -35.15 -37.42
CA ILE A 45 -0.09 -35.46 -37.70
C ILE A 45 -0.67 -36.28 -36.54
N SER A 46 -1.82 -35.85 -36.00
CA SER A 46 -2.60 -36.55 -34.99
C SER A 46 -4.04 -36.77 -35.49
N ASP A 47 -4.41 -38.01 -35.68
CA ASP A 47 -5.76 -38.41 -36.11
C ASP A 47 -6.39 -39.36 -35.07
N HIS A 48 -7.37 -38.85 -34.34
CA HIS A 48 -8.18 -39.58 -33.37
C HIS A 48 -9.67 -39.38 -33.63
N LEU A 49 -10.06 -39.03 -34.85
CA LEU A 49 -11.44 -38.70 -35.18
C LEU A 49 -12.42 -39.84 -34.90
N GLN A 50 -12.03 -41.11 -35.17
CA GLN A 50 -12.88 -42.26 -34.88
C GLN A 50 -13.30 -42.34 -33.39
N ALA A 51 -12.35 -42.08 -32.49
CA ALA A 51 -12.64 -42.02 -31.04
C ALA A 51 -13.59 -40.88 -30.71
N GLN A 52 -13.42 -39.71 -31.32
CA GLN A 52 -14.29 -38.55 -31.11
C GLN A 52 -15.72 -38.79 -31.64
N VAL A 53 -15.89 -39.47 -32.76
CA VAL A 53 -17.23 -39.87 -33.27
C VAL A 53 -17.92 -40.84 -32.29
N ARG A 54 -17.18 -41.75 -31.68
CA ARG A 54 -17.72 -42.67 -30.64
C ARG A 54 -18.16 -41.90 -29.39
N GLU A 55 -17.40 -40.89 -28.98
CA GLU A 55 -17.80 -39.99 -27.89
C GLU A 55 -19.04 -39.17 -28.24
N LEU A 56 -19.10 -38.65 -29.47
CA LEU A 56 -20.25 -37.90 -29.96
C LEU A 56 -21.54 -38.76 -29.92
N VAL A 57 -21.49 -39.98 -30.40
CA VAL A 57 -22.63 -40.89 -30.38
C VAL A 57 -23.12 -41.13 -28.95
N LYS A 58 -22.23 -41.33 -27.99
CA LYS A 58 -22.59 -41.45 -26.57
C LYS A 58 -23.24 -40.17 -26.03
N SER A 59 -22.69 -39.02 -26.37
CA SER A 59 -23.22 -37.69 -25.96
C SER A 59 -24.59 -37.38 -26.57
N LEU A 60 -24.88 -37.86 -27.76
CA LEU A 60 -26.18 -37.72 -28.42
C LEU A 60 -27.24 -38.68 -27.88
N ALA A 61 -26.85 -39.83 -27.36
CA ALA A 61 -27.75 -40.88 -26.83
C ALA A 61 -27.39 -41.27 -25.38
N PRO A 62 -27.47 -40.36 -24.41
CA PRO A 62 -26.99 -40.56 -23.03
C PRO A 62 -27.75 -41.63 -22.24
N SER A 63 -28.98 -41.97 -22.66
CA SER A 63 -29.79 -43.02 -22.03
C SER A 63 -29.49 -44.41 -22.57
N THR A 64 -28.65 -44.52 -23.61
CA THR A 64 -28.34 -45.80 -24.26
C THR A 64 -27.08 -46.41 -23.72
N THR A 65 -27.15 -47.64 -23.23
CA THR A 65 -25.95 -48.42 -22.87
C THR A 65 -25.43 -49.12 -24.12
N PHE A 66 -24.28 -48.69 -24.62
CA PHE A 66 -23.63 -49.29 -25.77
C PHE A 66 -22.67 -50.41 -25.35
N SER A 67 -22.75 -51.54 -26.06
CA SER A 67 -21.61 -52.50 -26.13
C SER A 67 -20.56 -51.95 -27.10
N GLU A 68 -19.33 -52.47 -27.12
CA GLU A 68 -18.30 -52.05 -28.07
C GLU A 68 -18.77 -52.24 -29.52
N GLU A 69 -19.46 -53.36 -29.82
CA GLU A 69 -20.00 -53.63 -31.17
C GLU A 69 -21.13 -52.67 -31.55
N SER A 70 -22.09 -52.43 -30.65
CA SER A 70 -23.21 -51.53 -30.91
C SER A 70 -22.74 -50.05 -31.04
N LEU A 71 -21.69 -49.66 -30.30
CA LEU A 71 -21.11 -48.33 -30.40
C LEU A 71 -20.39 -48.15 -31.75
N GLU A 72 -19.66 -49.15 -32.22
CA GLU A 72 -18.99 -49.09 -33.53
C GLU A 72 -20.00 -49.00 -34.66
N VAL A 73 -21.07 -49.82 -34.62
CA VAL A 73 -22.17 -49.76 -35.60
C VAL A 73 -22.84 -48.38 -35.59
N ALA A 74 -23.09 -47.82 -34.43
CA ALA A 74 -23.69 -46.48 -34.30
C ALA A 74 -22.74 -45.35 -34.81
N ALA A 75 -21.45 -45.46 -34.51
CA ALA A 75 -20.45 -44.55 -35.02
C ALA A 75 -20.33 -44.57 -36.56
N ILE A 76 -20.27 -45.78 -37.15
CA ILE A 76 -20.29 -45.93 -38.61
C ILE A 76 -21.59 -45.37 -39.22
N GLY A 77 -22.73 -45.66 -38.59
CA GLY A 77 -24.02 -45.11 -38.99
C GLY A 77 -24.08 -43.59 -38.95
N HIS A 78 -23.45 -42.98 -37.96
CA HIS A 78 -23.36 -41.51 -37.81
C HIS A 78 -22.55 -40.85 -38.96
N LEU A 79 -21.52 -41.52 -39.46
CA LEU A 79 -20.73 -41.03 -40.60
C LEU A 79 -21.51 -40.96 -41.93
N ALA A 80 -22.69 -41.60 -42.01
CA ALA A 80 -23.59 -41.57 -43.18
C ALA A 80 -22.89 -41.84 -44.49
N ASN A 81 -22.04 -42.87 -44.56
CA ASN A 81 -21.20 -43.29 -45.71
C ASN A 81 -20.09 -42.34 -46.13
N LYS A 82 -19.80 -41.26 -45.39
CA LYS A 82 -18.60 -40.44 -45.61
C LYS A 82 -17.36 -41.21 -45.16
N LYS A 83 -16.26 -41.03 -45.90
CA LYS A 83 -14.97 -41.53 -45.44
C LYS A 83 -14.52 -40.80 -44.20
N LEU A 84 -13.91 -41.50 -43.27
CA LEU A 84 -13.42 -40.89 -42.02
C LEU A 84 -12.45 -39.72 -42.28
N SER A 85 -11.58 -39.84 -43.30
CA SER A 85 -10.62 -38.80 -43.71
C SER A 85 -11.27 -37.53 -44.28
N GLU A 86 -12.53 -37.61 -44.74
CA GLU A 86 -13.31 -36.49 -45.30
C GLU A 86 -14.37 -35.97 -44.31
N TYR A 87 -14.47 -36.56 -43.11
CA TYR A 87 -15.40 -36.19 -42.06
C TYR A 87 -14.71 -35.23 -41.08
N GLY A 88 -15.40 -34.21 -40.57
CA GLY A 88 -14.82 -33.23 -39.68
C GLY A 88 -13.85 -32.24 -40.35
N SER A 89 -12.87 -31.79 -39.63
CA SER A 89 -11.91 -30.77 -40.07
C SER A 89 -10.48 -31.14 -39.70
N TRP A 90 -9.55 -30.80 -40.58
CA TRP A 90 -8.11 -30.87 -40.34
C TRP A 90 -7.60 -29.49 -39.87
N ILE A 91 -7.10 -29.41 -38.66
CA ILE A 91 -6.66 -28.17 -38.03
C ILE A 91 -5.13 -28.10 -38.00
N PHE A 92 -4.55 -27.10 -38.63
CA PHE A 92 -3.11 -26.86 -38.60
C PHE A 92 -2.75 -25.72 -37.68
N TYR A 93 -1.85 -26.01 -36.77
CA TYR A 93 -1.28 -25.03 -35.83
C TYR A 93 0.12 -24.62 -36.28
N PRO A 94 0.29 -23.43 -36.94
CA PRO A 94 1.57 -23.01 -37.54
C PRO A 94 2.72 -22.92 -36.57
N TRP A 95 2.46 -22.47 -35.31
CA TRP A 95 3.47 -22.27 -34.29
C TRP A 95 4.05 -23.55 -33.68
N SER A 96 3.43 -24.69 -33.93
CA SER A 96 3.87 -25.98 -33.37
C SER A 96 4.06 -27.06 -34.44
N ASP A 97 3.86 -26.74 -35.72
CA ASP A 97 3.87 -27.68 -36.86
C ASP A 97 3.03 -28.92 -36.61
N ARG A 98 1.81 -28.74 -36.06
CA ARG A 98 0.86 -29.82 -35.77
C ARG A 98 -0.35 -29.73 -36.68
N LEU A 99 -0.75 -30.87 -37.22
CA LEU A 99 -1.99 -31.07 -37.97
C LEU A 99 -2.85 -32.06 -37.21
N VAL A 100 -4.05 -31.63 -36.78
CA VAL A 100 -4.93 -32.44 -35.93
C VAL A 100 -6.27 -32.65 -36.62
N HIS A 101 -6.79 -33.88 -36.62
CA HIS A 101 -8.09 -34.21 -37.17
C HIS A 101 -9.17 -34.19 -36.09
N LEU A 102 -10.17 -33.31 -36.24
CA LEU A 102 -11.21 -33.04 -35.25
C LEU A 102 -12.61 -33.13 -35.88
N LEU A 103 -13.61 -33.33 -35.03
CA LEU A 103 -15.01 -33.09 -35.39
C LEU A 103 -15.20 -31.65 -35.88
N ASP A 104 -16.14 -31.37 -36.77
CA ASP A 104 -16.53 -30.02 -37.11
C ASP A 104 -17.14 -29.28 -35.93
N GLU A 105 -17.12 -27.95 -35.97
CA GLU A 105 -17.42 -27.02 -34.87
C GLU A 105 -18.67 -27.45 -34.06
N GLN A 106 -19.78 -27.77 -34.73
CA GLN A 106 -21.03 -28.07 -34.02
C GLN A 106 -20.93 -29.38 -33.22
N GLU A 107 -20.37 -30.42 -33.80
CA GLU A 107 -20.21 -31.72 -33.15
C GLU A 107 -19.09 -31.67 -32.11
N PHE A 108 -18.01 -30.96 -32.41
CA PHE A 108 -16.94 -30.68 -31.46
C PHE A 108 -17.49 -30.00 -30.21
N ALA A 109 -18.30 -28.94 -30.36
CA ALA A 109 -18.93 -28.26 -29.25
C ALA A 109 -19.83 -29.19 -28.41
N VAL A 110 -20.60 -30.09 -29.04
CA VAL A 110 -21.45 -31.06 -28.33
C VAL A 110 -20.62 -31.95 -27.42
N VAL A 111 -19.53 -32.53 -27.94
CA VAL A 111 -18.65 -33.42 -27.17
C VAL A 111 -17.90 -32.63 -26.11
N ARG A 112 -17.33 -31.51 -26.48
CA ARG A 112 -16.51 -30.66 -25.65
C ARG A 112 -17.25 -30.12 -24.43
N THR A 113 -18.56 -29.85 -24.54
CA THR A 113 -19.41 -29.31 -23.49
C THR A 113 -20.30 -30.35 -22.82
N ASP A 114 -20.17 -31.61 -23.18
CA ASP A 114 -21.05 -32.70 -22.65
C ASP A 114 -20.99 -32.80 -21.12
N ARG A 115 -19.83 -32.59 -20.50
CA ARG A 115 -19.65 -32.62 -19.05
C ARG A 115 -20.05 -31.29 -18.34
N ASN A 116 -20.39 -30.27 -19.11
CA ASN A 116 -20.96 -29.02 -18.57
C ASN A 116 -22.48 -29.16 -18.33
N ARG A 117 -23.14 -30.17 -18.94
CA ARG A 117 -24.59 -30.34 -18.92
C ARG A 117 -25.18 -30.24 -17.53
N ASN A 118 -26.33 -29.56 -17.44
CA ASN A 118 -27.12 -29.25 -16.27
C ASN A 118 -26.47 -28.21 -15.32
N LYS A 119 -25.15 -27.97 -15.42
CA LYS A 119 -24.51 -26.80 -14.82
C LYS A 119 -24.55 -25.60 -15.78
N ILE A 120 -24.42 -25.87 -17.07
CA ILE A 120 -24.68 -24.94 -18.19
C ILE A 120 -25.62 -25.74 -19.12
N THR A 121 -26.86 -25.31 -19.31
CA THR A 121 -27.81 -25.97 -20.20
C THR A 121 -27.43 -25.75 -21.67
N ARG A 122 -28.05 -26.45 -22.60
CA ARG A 122 -27.80 -26.26 -24.04
C ARG A 122 -28.25 -24.87 -24.50
N GLU A 123 -29.35 -24.38 -23.96
CA GLU A 123 -29.89 -23.06 -24.24
C GLU A 123 -28.97 -21.98 -23.72
N GLU A 124 -28.45 -22.11 -22.51
CA GLU A 124 -27.43 -21.21 -21.93
C GLU A 124 -26.15 -21.26 -22.76
N GLN A 125 -25.67 -22.44 -23.16
CA GLN A 125 -24.49 -22.59 -24.02
C GLN A 125 -24.68 -21.88 -25.38
N ALA A 126 -25.87 -21.90 -25.93
CA ALA A 126 -26.21 -21.19 -27.16
C ALA A 126 -26.16 -19.64 -26.94
N VAL A 127 -26.64 -19.16 -25.82
CA VAL A 127 -26.50 -17.73 -25.45
C VAL A 127 -25.04 -17.35 -25.29
N LEU A 128 -24.27 -18.13 -24.55
CA LEU A 128 -22.84 -17.87 -24.30
C LEU A 128 -22.04 -17.83 -25.61
N SER A 129 -22.36 -18.70 -26.57
CA SER A 129 -21.68 -18.73 -27.87
C SER A 129 -21.84 -17.45 -28.73
N THR A 130 -22.75 -16.56 -28.35
CA THR A 130 -22.95 -15.25 -29.01
C THR A 130 -22.19 -14.10 -28.34
N LYS A 131 -21.65 -14.34 -27.14
CA LYS A 131 -21.07 -13.29 -26.31
C LYS A 131 -19.68 -12.90 -26.79
N LYS A 132 -19.39 -11.60 -26.66
CA LYS A 132 -18.08 -10.98 -26.96
C LYS A 132 -17.48 -10.47 -25.67
N ILE A 133 -16.35 -10.99 -25.28
CA ILE A 133 -15.65 -10.65 -24.04
C ILE A 133 -14.36 -9.91 -24.37
N GLY A 134 -14.12 -8.78 -23.71
CA GLY A 134 -12.81 -8.09 -23.76
C GLY A 134 -12.00 -8.42 -22.50
N VAL A 135 -10.71 -8.70 -22.65
CA VAL A 135 -9.78 -8.92 -21.55
C VAL A 135 -8.57 -8.03 -21.73
N ILE A 136 -8.29 -7.18 -20.73
CA ILE A 136 -7.16 -6.26 -20.72
C ILE A 136 -6.19 -6.70 -19.60
N GLY A 137 -4.90 -6.92 -19.95
CA GLY A 137 -3.89 -7.42 -19.03
C GLY A 137 -3.93 -8.93 -18.91
N LEU A 138 -2.90 -9.63 -19.39
CA LEU A 138 -2.87 -11.10 -19.52
C LEU A 138 -1.87 -11.78 -18.57
N SER A 139 -1.52 -11.12 -17.49
CA SER A 139 -0.84 -11.78 -16.36
C SER A 139 -1.85 -12.61 -15.55
N VAL A 140 -2.92 -11.99 -15.10
CA VAL A 140 -4.07 -12.63 -14.45
C VAL A 140 -5.14 -12.99 -15.48
N GLY A 141 -5.41 -12.10 -16.43
CA GLY A 141 -6.43 -12.26 -17.47
C GLY A 141 -6.22 -13.50 -18.37
N GLN A 142 -4.99 -14.04 -18.47
CA GLN A 142 -4.78 -15.33 -19.12
C GLN A 142 -5.56 -16.45 -18.41
N SER A 143 -5.48 -16.50 -17.08
CA SER A 143 -6.21 -17.52 -16.30
C SER A 143 -7.72 -17.40 -16.47
N VAL A 144 -8.26 -16.18 -16.50
CA VAL A 144 -9.67 -15.90 -16.77
C VAL A 144 -10.05 -16.36 -18.17
N SER A 145 -9.28 -15.92 -19.20
CA SER A 145 -9.53 -16.22 -20.60
C SER A 145 -9.54 -17.71 -20.91
N VAL A 146 -8.56 -18.44 -20.37
CA VAL A 146 -8.44 -19.89 -20.55
C VAL A 146 -9.54 -20.63 -19.79
N THR A 147 -9.91 -20.21 -18.57
CA THR A 147 -11.01 -20.80 -17.82
C THR A 147 -12.33 -20.65 -18.59
N MET A 148 -12.62 -19.48 -19.12
CA MET A 148 -13.81 -19.24 -19.96
C MET A 148 -13.78 -20.08 -21.26
N ALA A 149 -12.61 -20.25 -21.89
CA ALA A 149 -12.46 -21.11 -23.07
C ALA A 149 -12.68 -22.58 -22.74
N LEU A 150 -12.21 -23.07 -21.58
CA LEU A 150 -12.46 -24.41 -21.08
C LEU A 150 -13.95 -24.70 -20.90
N GLU A 151 -14.74 -23.75 -20.43
CA GLU A 151 -16.19 -23.86 -20.31
C GLU A 151 -16.96 -23.45 -21.58
N ARG A 152 -16.27 -22.90 -22.57
CA ARG A 152 -16.83 -22.34 -23.80
C ARG A 152 -17.85 -21.23 -23.53
N CYS A 153 -17.50 -20.30 -22.63
CA CYS A 153 -18.39 -19.24 -22.14
C CYS A 153 -18.47 -17.99 -23.07
N PHE A 154 -17.90 -18.03 -24.26
CA PHE A 154 -17.95 -16.94 -25.24
C PHE A 154 -17.91 -17.46 -26.68
N GLY A 155 -18.33 -16.65 -27.63
CA GLY A 155 -18.12 -16.87 -29.07
C GLY A 155 -16.93 -16.08 -29.63
N GLU A 156 -16.69 -14.88 -29.06
CA GLU A 156 -15.56 -14.00 -29.41
C GLU A 156 -14.87 -13.50 -28.16
N ILE A 157 -13.52 -13.52 -28.15
CA ILE A 157 -12.72 -12.90 -27.11
C ILE A 157 -11.70 -11.94 -27.73
N ARG A 158 -11.55 -10.75 -27.16
CA ARG A 158 -10.55 -9.73 -27.51
C ARG A 158 -9.54 -9.63 -26.39
N LEU A 159 -8.27 -9.86 -26.71
CA LEU A 159 -7.16 -9.93 -25.76
C LEU A 159 -6.23 -8.74 -25.98
N ALA A 160 -5.97 -7.95 -24.95
CA ALA A 160 -5.09 -6.78 -25.04
C ALA A 160 -3.97 -6.87 -24.00
N ASP A 161 -2.73 -6.98 -24.46
CA ASP A 161 -1.51 -6.92 -23.63
C ASP A 161 -0.31 -6.56 -24.51
N PHE A 162 0.52 -5.62 -24.07
CA PHE A 162 1.73 -5.21 -24.79
C PHE A 162 2.99 -5.93 -24.33
N ASP A 163 2.95 -6.59 -23.18
CA ASP A 163 4.10 -7.28 -22.60
C ASP A 163 4.42 -8.58 -23.31
N THR A 164 5.69 -8.95 -23.25
CA THR A 164 6.17 -10.29 -23.57
C THR A 164 6.19 -11.19 -22.33
N LEU A 165 6.20 -12.51 -22.56
CA LEU A 165 6.29 -13.49 -21.51
C LEU A 165 7.73 -13.59 -20.99
N ASP A 166 7.94 -13.23 -19.72
CA ASP A 166 9.20 -13.34 -19.03
C ASP A 166 9.29 -14.64 -18.23
N LEU A 167 10.52 -15.08 -17.92
CA LEU A 167 10.75 -16.25 -17.07
C LEU A 167 10.09 -16.13 -15.68
N SER A 168 10.11 -14.94 -15.10
CA SER A 168 9.46 -14.64 -13.81
C SER A 168 7.93 -14.74 -13.86
N ASN A 169 7.31 -14.68 -15.03
CA ASN A 169 5.87 -14.83 -15.18
C ASN A 169 5.41 -16.28 -15.08
N LEU A 170 6.31 -17.25 -15.34
CA LEU A 170 5.98 -18.69 -15.31
C LEU A 170 5.65 -19.21 -13.89
N ASN A 171 5.80 -18.38 -12.87
CA ASN A 171 5.31 -18.71 -11.52
C ASN A 171 3.77 -18.71 -11.43
N ARG A 172 3.07 -18.08 -12.43
CA ARG A 172 1.61 -17.88 -12.41
C ARG A 172 0.92 -17.96 -13.79
N ILE A 173 1.61 -17.57 -14.86
CA ILE A 173 1.09 -17.73 -16.24
C ILE A 173 1.33 -19.14 -16.70
N ARG A 174 0.26 -19.82 -17.11
CA ARG A 174 0.32 -21.18 -17.59
C ARG A 174 0.86 -21.21 -19.01
N SER A 175 2.15 -21.49 -19.18
CA SER A 175 2.82 -21.62 -20.47
C SER A 175 4.11 -22.44 -20.34
N GLY A 176 4.66 -22.85 -21.45
CA GLY A 176 5.96 -23.51 -21.49
C GLY A 176 7.12 -22.52 -21.71
N THR A 177 8.33 -22.93 -21.30
CA THR A 177 9.55 -22.12 -21.49
C THR A 177 9.85 -21.79 -22.95
N HIS A 178 9.34 -22.54 -23.91
CA HIS A 178 9.46 -22.28 -25.35
C HIS A 178 8.67 -21.06 -25.82
N SER A 179 7.75 -20.51 -24.99
CA SER A 179 6.98 -19.30 -25.28
C SER A 179 7.62 -18.03 -24.72
N LEU A 180 8.78 -18.12 -24.05
CA LEU A 180 9.48 -16.95 -23.52
C LEU A 180 9.81 -15.96 -24.63
N GLY A 181 9.58 -14.67 -24.38
CA GLY A 181 9.77 -13.58 -25.34
C GLY A 181 8.60 -13.34 -26.29
N LEU A 182 7.60 -14.22 -26.35
CA LEU A 182 6.38 -13.97 -27.10
C LEU A 182 5.44 -13.01 -26.38
N ASN A 183 4.67 -12.23 -27.14
CA ASN A 183 3.64 -11.36 -26.58
C ASN A 183 2.59 -12.19 -25.82
N LYS A 184 2.15 -11.72 -24.64
CA LYS A 184 1.21 -12.44 -23.78
C LYS A 184 -0.15 -12.67 -24.43
N ALA A 185 -0.63 -11.74 -25.28
CA ALA A 185 -1.88 -11.92 -26.02
C ALA A 185 -1.76 -13.07 -27.04
N ILE A 186 -0.62 -13.19 -27.71
CA ILE A 186 -0.33 -14.29 -28.64
C ILE A 186 -0.25 -15.62 -27.89
N VAL A 187 0.45 -15.69 -26.78
CA VAL A 187 0.56 -16.91 -25.94
C VAL A 187 -0.83 -17.38 -25.52
N THR A 188 -1.66 -16.47 -24.99
CA THR A 188 -3.02 -16.78 -24.56
C THR A 188 -3.91 -17.23 -25.70
N ALA A 189 -3.83 -16.56 -26.84
CA ALA A 189 -4.60 -16.91 -28.05
C ALA A 189 -4.23 -18.29 -28.61
N ARG A 190 -2.94 -18.65 -28.62
CA ARG A 190 -2.47 -19.99 -29.00
C ARG A 190 -3.03 -21.06 -28.07
N GLU A 191 -3.00 -20.84 -26.75
CA GLU A 191 -3.56 -21.78 -25.78
C GLU A 191 -5.06 -21.96 -25.99
N ILE A 192 -5.81 -20.88 -26.20
CA ILE A 192 -7.25 -20.98 -26.50
C ILE A 192 -7.49 -21.75 -27.79
N ALA A 193 -6.73 -21.48 -28.85
CA ALA A 193 -6.88 -22.15 -30.14
C ALA A 193 -6.52 -23.65 -30.06
N GLU A 194 -5.57 -24.04 -29.21
CA GLU A 194 -5.22 -25.46 -28.95
C GLU A 194 -6.27 -26.18 -28.11
N LEU A 195 -7.07 -25.43 -27.30
CA LEU A 195 -8.23 -26.01 -26.58
C LEU A 195 -9.47 -26.08 -27.46
N ASP A 196 -9.73 -25.07 -28.29
CA ASP A 196 -10.88 -24.94 -29.14
C ASP A 196 -10.56 -24.06 -30.37
N PRO A 197 -10.21 -24.65 -31.50
CA PRO A 197 -9.79 -23.90 -32.71
C PRO A 197 -10.93 -23.14 -33.39
N TYR A 198 -12.17 -23.33 -32.96
CA TYR A 198 -13.36 -22.67 -33.52
C TYR A 198 -13.74 -21.41 -32.81
N LEU A 199 -13.17 -21.14 -31.59
CA LEU A 199 -13.39 -19.90 -30.89
C LEU A 199 -12.70 -18.73 -31.61
N LYS A 200 -13.42 -17.63 -31.71
CA LYS A 200 -12.87 -16.42 -32.33
C LYS A 200 -12.05 -15.62 -31.35
N VAL A 201 -10.75 -15.50 -31.63
CA VAL A 201 -9.80 -14.70 -30.81
C VAL A 201 -9.27 -13.54 -31.64
N ILE A 202 -9.21 -12.33 -31.04
CA ILE A 202 -8.64 -11.12 -31.64
C ILE A 202 -7.61 -10.56 -30.65
N CYS A 203 -6.36 -10.41 -31.10
CA CYS A 203 -5.27 -9.92 -30.27
C CYS A 203 -4.97 -8.43 -30.58
N PHE A 204 -4.81 -7.66 -29.52
CA PHE A 204 -4.30 -6.29 -29.51
C PHE A 204 -2.92 -6.31 -28.83
N THR A 205 -1.89 -6.58 -29.61
CA THR A 205 -0.52 -6.82 -29.13
C THR A 205 0.19 -5.57 -28.63
N ASP A 206 -0.32 -4.38 -28.97
CA ASP A 206 0.15 -3.09 -28.42
C ASP A 206 -0.52 -2.74 -27.09
N GLY A 207 -1.30 -3.68 -26.53
CA GLY A 207 -2.17 -3.44 -25.39
C GLY A 207 -3.38 -2.57 -25.76
N LEU A 208 -4.11 -2.11 -24.75
CA LEU A 208 -5.17 -1.12 -24.96
C LEU A 208 -4.56 0.29 -24.94
N THR A 209 -4.82 1.06 -25.97
CA THR A 209 -4.38 2.46 -26.14
C THR A 209 -5.58 3.35 -26.47
N LYS A 210 -5.40 4.67 -26.43
CA LYS A 210 -6.47 5.61 -26.82
C LYS A 210 -6.86 5.42 -28.29
N GLU A 211 -5.90 5.09 -29.15
CA GLU A 211 -6.06 4.94 -30.58
C GLU A 211 -6.84 3.67 -30.98
N ASN A 212 -6.63 2.57 -30.24
CA ASN A 212 -7.27 1.29 -30.55
C ASN A 212 -8.49 0.98 -29.65
N MET A 213 -8.79 1.83 -28.68
CA MET A 213 -9.87 1.61 -27.71
C MET A 213 -11.24 1.42 -28.37
N ASP A 214 -11.57 2.25 -29.35
CA ASP A 214 -12.83 2.12 -30.06
C ASP A 214 -12.93 0.77 -30.81
N ALA A 215 -11.88 0.36 -31.47
CA ALA A 215 -11.83 -0.94 -32.14
C ALA A 215 -11.95 -2.09 -31.13
N PHE A 216 -11.24 -2.01 -30.01
CA PHE A 216 -11.33 -3.02 -28.95
C PHE A 216 -12.76 -3.18 -28.40
N PHE A 217 -13.46 -2.08 -28.17
CA PHE A 217 -14.81 -2.12 -27.59
C PHE A 217 -15.92 -2.40 -28.61
N THR A 218 -15.80 -1.93 -29.85
CA THR A 218 -16.94 -1.84 -30.77
C THR A 218 -16.76 -2.46 -32.15
N GLU A 219 -15.54 -2.79 -32.60
CA GLU A 219 -15.31 -3.34 -33.94
C GLU A 219 -16.01 -4.69 -34.13
N GLY A 220 -16.86 -4.81 -35.17
CA GLY A 220 -17.66 -6.03 -35.40
C GLY A 220 -18.77 -6.27 -34.38
N GLY A 221 -19.12 -5.25 -33.60
CA GLY A 221 -20.14 -5.21 -32.55
C GLY A 221 -19.55 -5.02 -31.15
N ASN A 222 -20.35 -4.40 -30.28
CA ASN A 222 -19.93 -4.06 -28.92
C ASN A 222 -19.52 -5.31 -28.11
N LEU A 223 -18.60 -5.13 -27.17
CA LEU A 223 -18.39 -6.11 -26.12
C LEU A 223 -19.65 -6.25 -25.26
N ASP A 224 -19.92 -7.48 -24.80
CA ASP A 224 -20.93 -7.76 -23.80
C ASP A 224 -20.41 -7.54 -22.38
N ILE A 225 -19.11 -7.85 -22.12
CA ILE A 225 -18.48 -7.77 -20.81
C ILE A 225 -17.00 -7.40 -21.00
N LEU A 226 -16.48 -6.56 -20.11
CA LEU A 226 -15.06 -6.26 -19.98
C LEU A 226 -14.49 -6.96 -18.74
N VAL A 227 -13.38 -7.69 -18.90
CA VAL A 227 -12.50 -8.16 -17.83
C VAL A 227 -11.26 -7.29 -17.82
N GLU A 228 -10.97 -6.60 -16.71
CA GLU A 228 -9.93 -5.59 -16.66
C GLU A 228 -8.91 -5.92 -15.55
N GLU A 229 -7.74 -6.43 -15.98
CA GLU A 229 -6.66 -6.96 -15.13
C GLU A 229 -5.33 -6.20 -15.31
N CYS A 230 -5.37 -4.98 -15.87
CA CYS A 230 -4.13 -4.24 -16.13
C CYS A 230 -3.65 -3.44 -14.89
N ASP A 231 -2.33 -3.23 -14.81
CA ASP A 231 -1.70 -2.45 -13.74
C ASP A 231 -1.61 -0.94 -14.05
N SER A 232 -2.03 -0.52 -15.25
CA SER A 232 -1.94 0.85 -15.73
C SER A 232 -3.16 1.64 -15.26
N VAL A 233 -2.97 2.60 -14.35
CA VAL A 233 -4.08 3.39 -13.76
C VAL A 233 -4.84 4.18 -14.81
N ASP A 234 -4.11 4.80 -15.76
CA ASP A 234 -4.70 5.57 -16.86
C ASP A 234 -5.59 4.70 -17.76
N ILE A 235 -5.11 3.53 -18.19
CA ILE A 235 -5.89 2.58 -18.99
C ILE A 235 -7.06 2.02 -18.18
N LYS A 236 -6.86 1.70 -16.91
CA LYS A 236 -7.89 1.22 -15.98
C LYS A 236 -9.07 2.20 -15.87
N ILE A 237 -8.80 3.50 -15.78
CA ILE A 237 -9.82 4.56 -15.73
C ILE A 237 -10.47 4.76 -17.10
N LEU A 238 -9.68 4.92 -18.16
CA LEU A 238 -10.19 5.17 -19.51
C LEU A 238 -11.07 4.00 -20.01
N ALA A 239 -10.65 2.76 -19.77
CA ALA A 239 -11.44 1.59 -20.14
C ALA A 239 -12.79 1.56 -19.42
N ARG A 240 -12.84 1.91 -18.11
CA ARG A 240 -14.10 2.01 -17.37
C ARG A 240 -14.99 3.16 -17.84
N GLN A 241 -14.41 4.31 -18.14
CA GLN A 241 -15.17 5.42 -18.75
C GLN A 241 -15.84 4.98 -20.06
N LYS A 242 -15.09 4.26 -20.91
CA LYS A 242 -15.62 3.72 -22.17
C LYS A 242 -16.68 2.66 -21.95
N ALA A 243 -16.44 1.71 -21.03
CA ALA A 243 -17.38 0.66 -20.65
C ALA A 243 -18.68 1.26 -20.12
N LYS A 244 -18.61 2.25 -19.21
CA LYS A 244 -19.77 2.97 -18.68
C LYS A 244 -20.57 3.69 -19.79
N ALA A 245 -19.86 4.40 -20.68
CA ALA A 245 -20.52 5.09 -21.80
C ALA A 245 -21.26 4.15 -22.76
N LEU A 246 -20.83 2.89 -22.85
CA LEU A 246 -21.43 1.85 -23.69
C LEU A 246 -22.40 0.93 -22.91
N GLY A 247 -22.57 1.12 -21.61
CA GLY A 247 -23.37 0.24 -20.76
C GLY A 247 -22.81 -1.19 -20.67
N ILE A 248 -21.50 -1.33 -20.61
CA ILE A 248 -20.81 -2.63 -20.55
C ILE A 248 -20.39 -2.90 -19.10
N PRO A 249 -20.77 -4.04 -18.49
CA PRO A 249 -20.30 -4.42 -17.17
C PRO A 249 -18.81 -4.70 -17.15
N VAL A 250 -18.15 -4.37 -16.03
CA VAL A 250 -16.72 -4.59 -15.80
C VAL A 250 -16.53 -5.58 -14.67
N VAL A 251 -15.63 -6.54 -14.87
CA VAL A 251 -15.19 -7.52 -13.86
C VAL A 251 -13.69 -7.39 -13.70
N MET A 252 -13.19 -7.40 -12.47
CA MET A 252 -11.77 -7.33 -12.14
C MET A 252 -11.44 -8.30 -11.00
N ASP A 253 -10.32 -9.01 -11.10
CA ASP A 253 -9.70 -9.76 -10.00
C ASP A 253 -8.41 -9.08 -9.55
N MET A 254 -8.20 -8.94 -8.25
CA MET A 254 -6.98 -8.34 -7.70
C MET A 254 -6.01 -9.37 -7.12
N SER A 255 -6.21 -10.64 -7.34
CA SER A 255 -5.38 -11.80 -6.94
C SER A 255 -5.11 -11.95 -5.45
N ASP A 256 -5.07 -10.87 -4.64
CA ASP A 256 -4.90 -10.97 -3.19
C ASP A 256 -6.23 -11.28 -2.51
N ARG A 257 -6.26 -12.29 -1.65
CA ARG A 257 -7.46 -12.75 -0.93
C ARG A 257 -8.63 -13.15 -1.84
N GLY A 258 -8.37 -13.49 -3.12
CA GLY A 258 -9.43 -13.77 -4.10
C GLY A 258 -10.41 -12.61 -4.21
N CYS A 259 -9.90 -11.39 -4.32
CA CYS A 259 -10.70 -10.18 -4.39
C CYS A 259 -11.30 -10.00 -5.78
N LEU A 260 -12.62 -10.15 -5.88
CA LEU A 260 -13.42 -9.93 -7.08
C LEU A 260 -14.15 -8.60 -6.98
N ASP A 261 -14.04 -7.78 -8.03
CA ASP A 261 -14.69 -6.47 -8.16
C ASP A 261 -15.59 -6.44 -9.39
N VAL A 262 -16.82 -5.93 -9.26
CA VAL A 262 -17.81 -5.90 -10.35
C VAL A 262 -18.53 -4.56 -10.39
N GLU A 263 -18.57 -3.96 -11.58
CA GLU A 263 -19.33 -2.73 -11.87
C GLU A 263 -20.34 -3.00 -12.99
N ARG A 264 -21.63 -2.96 -12.67
CA ARG A 264 -22.75 -3.27 -13.59
C ARG A 264 -23.28 -2.02 -14.28
N PHE A 265 -22.44 -1.37 -15.13
CA PHE A 265 -22.85 -0.17 -15.86
C PHE A 265 -24.01 -0.40 -16.84
N ASP A 266 -24.27 -1.64 -17.21
CA ASP A 266 -25.46 -2.05 -17.98
C ASP A 266 -26.76 -1.93 -17.19
N LEU A 267 -26.74 -2.07 -15.87
CA LEU A 267 -27.89 -1.97 -14.98
C LEU A 267 -27.88 -0.67 -14.16
N GLU A 268 -26.71 -0.12 -13.91
CA GLU A 268 -26.48 1.06 -13.07
C GLU A 268 -25.66 2.11 -13.86
N PRO A 269 -26.24 2.77 -14.88
CA PRO A 269 -25.50 3.68 -15.78
C PRO A 269 -24.94 4.92 -15.05
N GLU A 270 -25.56 5.32 -13.94
CA GLU A 270 -25.08 6.44 -13.12
C GLU A 270 -24.05 6.03 -12.04
N ARG A 271 -23.74 4.75 -11.93
CA ARG A 271 -22.77 4.28 -10.94
C ARG A 271 -21.42 4.99 -11.12
N PRO A 272 -20.82 5.56 -10.04
CA PRO A 272 -19.51 6.15 -10.11
C PRO A 272 -18.43 5.08 -10.41
N LEU A 273 -17.36 5.47 -11.09
CA LEU A 273 -16.23 4.58 -11.39
C LEU A 273 -15.56 4.10 -10.09
N MET A 274 -15.07 2.86 -10.08
CA MET A 274 -14.44 2.28 -8.90
C MET A 274 -15.28 2.47 -7.63
N HIS A 275 -16.60 2.30 -7.75
CA HIS A 275 -17.58 2.47 -6.66
C HIS A 275 -17.57 3.85 -5.98
N GLY A 276 -16.99 4.88 -6.61
CA GLY A 276 -16.87 6.23 -6.05
C GLY A 276 -15.61 6.46 -5.21
N TRP A 277 -14.75 5.46 -5.04
CA TRP A 277 -13.56 5.59 -4.20
C TRP A 277 -12.53 6.59 -4.72
N ILE A 278 -12.59 6.93 -6.00
CA ILE A 278 -11.69 7.89 -6.66
C ILE A 278 -12.40 9.17 -7.14
N ASP A 279 -13.67 9.38 -6.76
CA ASP A 279 -14.46 10.53 -7.23
C ASP A 279 -13.92 11.89 -6.76
N HIS A 280 -13.15 11.89 -5.67
CA HIS A 280 -12.49 13.08 -5.13
C HIS A 280 -11.21 13.48 -5.89
N LEU A 281 -10.78 12.67 -6.87
CA LEU A 281 -9.56 12.86 -7.65
C LEU A 281 -9.88 13.40 -9.05
N ASP A 282 -8.90 14.03 -9.68
CA ASP A 282 -9.01 14.50 -11.05
C ASP A 282 -8.88 13.33 -12.04
N LEU A 283 -10.01 12.80 -12.49
CA LEU A 283 -10.05 11.68 -13.44
C LEU A 283 -9.64 12.07 -14.87
N GLU A 284 -9.71 13.36 -15.24
CA GLU A 284 -9.21 13.83 -16.54
C GLU A 284 -7.68 13.84 -16.55
N ALA A 285 -7.08 14.32 -15.46
CA ALA A 285 -5.63 14.26 -15.29
C ALA A 285 -5.10 12.81 -15.24
N ALA A 286 -5.92 11.87 -14.73
CA ALA A 286 -5.57 10.45 -14.68
C ALA A 286 -5.51 9.77 -16.05
N GLY A 287 -6.14 10.32 -17.08
CA GLY A 287 -6.14 9.79 -18.47
C GLY A 287 -4.85 10.02 -19.25
N ARG A 288 -3.70 10.23 -18.57
CA ARG A 288 -2.35 10.37 -19.14
C ARG A 288 -1.37 9.45 -18.42
N PRO A 289 -0.22 9.13 -19.04
CA PRO A 289 0.86 8.45 -18.34
C PRO A 289 1.26 9.23 -17.07
N MET A 290 1.33 8.53 -15.95
CA MET A 290 1.65 9.08 -14.64
C MET A 290 2.94 8.50 -14.08
N THR A 291 3.68 9.29 -13.31
CA THR A 291 4.81 8.80 -12.50
C THR A 291 4.31 7.86 -11.39
N ALA A 292 5.19 7.09 -10.79
CA ALA A 292 4.84 6.22 -9.67
C ALA A 292 4.19 7.00 -8.51
N GLU A 293 4.67 8.20 -8.25
CA GLU A 293 4.19 9.08 -7.18
C GLU A 293 2.78 9.62 -7.49
N GLU A 294 2.52 10.02 -8.73
CA GLU A 294 1.20 10.49 -9.18
C GLU A 294 0.13 9.37 -9.17
N LYS A 295 0.54 8.10 -9.30
CA LYS A 295 -0.38 6.93 -9.27
C LYS A 295 -0.88 6.61 -7.86
N VAL A 296 -0.11 6.93 -6.82
CA VAL A 296 -0.41 6.51 -5.43
C VAL A 296 -1.82 6.92 -4.95
N PRO A 297 -2.29 8.17 -5.14
CA PRO A 297 -3.62 8.58 -4.71
C PRO A 297 -4.77 7.78 -5.34
N TYR A 298 -4.56 7.24 -6.55
CA TYR A 298 -5.53 6.39 -7.25
C TYR A 298 -5.41 4.93 -6.80
N MET A 299 -4.18 4.42 -6.68
CA MET A 299 -3.93 3.01 -6.35
C MET A 299 -4.37 2.65 -4.93
N ILE A 300 -4.22 3.56 -3.96
CA ILE A 300 -4.61 3.32 -2.57
C ILE A 300 -6.10 2.95 -2.45
N PRO A 301 -7.06 3.79 -2.91
CA PRO A 301 -8.47 3.46 -2.81
C PRO A 301 -8.88 2.31 -3.74
N ILE A 302 -8.25 2.17 -4.93
CA ILE A 302 -8.56 1.06 -5.86
C ILE A 302 -8.16 -0.28 -5.27
N SER A 303 -6.97 -0.41 -4.67
CA SER A 303 -6.51 -1.66 -4.07
C SER A 303 -7.21 -1.97 -2.74
N GLY A 304 -7.71 -0.96 -2.04
CA GLY A 304 -8.33 -1.15 -0.72
C GLY A 304 -7.29 -1.59 0.30
N VAL A 305 -6.33 -0.72 0.63
CA VAL A 305 -5.17 -1.03 1.49
C VAL A 305 -5.57 -1.72 2.79
N ASP A 306 -6.69 -1.31 3.41
CA ASP A 306 -7.19 -1.93 4.65
C ASP A 306 -7.62 -3.39 4.47
N THR A 307 -7.94 -3.79 3.25
CA THR A 307 -8.41 -5.14 2.92
C THR A 307 -7.34 -6.06 2.37
N LEU A 308 -6.12 -5.56 2.10
CA LEU A 308 -4.99 -6.38 1.68
C LEU A 308 -4.61 -7.40 2.76
N SER A 309 -4.14 -8.57 2.32
CA SER A 309 -3.61 -9.57 3.24
C SER A 309 -2.39 -9.06 4.02
N PRO A 310 -2.14 -9.54 5.25
CA PRO A 310 -0.94 -9.17 6.02
C PRO A 310 0.36 -9.45 5.24
N ARG A 311 0.41 -10.54 4.46
CA ARG A 311 1.56 -10.87 3.61
C ARG A 311 1.76 -9.86 2.48
N MET A 312 0.68 -9.43 1.84
CA MET A 312 0.75 -8.40 0.81
C MET A 312 1.19 -7.06 1.40
N LYS A 313 0.60 -6.64 2.54
CA LYS A 313 1.01 -5.42 3.25
C LYS A 313 2.50 -5.44 3.61
N ALA A 314 2.98 -6.53 4.21
CA ALA A 314 4.41 -6.69 4.53
C ALA A 314 5.29 -6.65 3.27
N SER A 315 4.84 -7.25 2.16
CA SER A 315 5.57 -7.23 0.89
C SER A 315 5.63 -5.83 0.27
N VAL A 316 4.58 -5.01 0.44
CA VAL A 316 4.56 -3.61 0.00
C VAL A 316 5.65 -2.81 0.71
N LEU A 317 5.84 -3.01 2.02
CA LEU A 317 6.90 -2.35 2.80
C LEU A 317 8.32 -2.74 2.34
N GLU A 318 8.44 -3.88 1.67
CA GLU A 318 9.70 -4.44 1.18
C GLU A 318 9.98 -4.16 -0.31
N LEU A 319 9.06 -3.49 -1.03
CA LEU A 319 9.25 -3.12 -2.44
C LEU A 319 10.46 -2.21 -2.62
N GLY A 320 11.33 -2.56 -3.56
CA GLY A 320 12.59 -1.84 -3.80
C GLY A 320 13.70 -2.13 -2.77
N HIS A 321 13.44 -2.97 -1.77
CA HIS A 321 14.42 -3.39 -0.75
C HIS A 321 14.78 -4.88 -0.87
N THR A 322 13.81 -5.74 -0.62
CA THR A 322 14.00 -7.20 -0.71
C THR A 322 13.22 -7.85 -1.83
N VAL A 323 12.19 -7.20 -2.34
CA VAL A 323 11.42 -7.62 -3.51
C VAL A 323 11.35 -6.49 -4.54
N SER A 324 11.42 -6.85 -5.83
CA SER A 324 11.44 -5.87 -6.94
C SER A 324 10.03 -5.51 -7.43
N THR A 325 9.05 -6.39 -7.26
CA THR A 325 7.68 -6.21 -7.75
C THR A 325 6.68 -6.84 -6.76
N TRP A 326 5.39 -6.60 -7.00
CA TRP A 326 4.29 -7.22 -6.28
C TRP A 326 4.38 -8.75 -6.31
N PRO A 327 4.34 -9.44 -5.16
CA PRO A 327 4.31 -10.89 -5.15
C PRO A 327 2.94 -11.39 -5.63
N GLN A 328 2.99 -12.38 -6.52
CA GLN A 328 1.81 -13.07 -7.05
C GLN A 328 2.04 -14.57 -7.00
N LEU A 329 1.03 -15.33 -6.61
CA LEU A 329 1.07 -16.78 -6.55
C LEU A 329 0.15 -17.39 -7.60
N ALA A 330 0.54 -18.53 -8.17
CA ALA A 330 -0.32 -19.29 -9.09
C ALA A 330 -1.68 -19.62 -8.48
N THR A 331 -1.74 -20.00 -7.20
CA THR A 331 -2.99 -20.32 -6.50
C THR A 331 -3.97 -19.14 -6.48
N SER A 332 -3.48 -17.93 -6.22
CA SER A 332 -4.31 -16.72 -6.22
C SER A 332 -4.79 -16.39 -7.64
N VAL A 333 -3.89 -16.44 -8.63
CA VAL A 333 -4.24 -16.16 -10.04
C VAL A 333 -5.21 -17.19 -10.61
N VAL A 334 -5.08 -18.48 -10.26
CA VAL A 334 -6.02 -19.54 -10.69
C VAL A 334 -7.37 -19.36 -10.01
N LEU A 335 -7.40 -19.01 -8.72
CA LEU A 335 -8.64 -18.70 -8.01
C LEU A 335 -9.34 -17.49 -8.64
N GLY A 336 -8.62 -16.41 -8.92
CA GLY A 336 -9.14 -15.23 -9.61
C GLY A 336 -9.70 -15.57 -10.99
N GLY A 337 -8.98 -16.41 -11.77
CA GLY A 337 -9.47 -16.93 -13.05
C GLY A 337 -10.79 -17.68 -12.93
N ALA A 338 -10.97 -18.47 -11.88
CA ALA A 338 -12.21 -19.19 -11.60
C ALA A 338 -13.35 -18.24 -11.19
N LEU A 339 -13.07 -17.29 -10.27
CA LEU A 339 -14.06 -16.32 -9.78
C LEU A 339 -14.54 -15.38 -10.88
N ALA A 340 -13.62 -14.79 -11.62
CA ALA A 340 -13.96 -13.89 -12.74
C ALA A 340 -14.67 -14.65 -13.86
N GLY A 341 -14.20 -15.85 -14.23
CA GLY A 341 -14.83 -16.67 -15.26
C GLY A 341 -16.27 -17.10 -14.91
N ASP A 342 -16.51 -17.55 -13.65
CA ASP A 342 -17.86 -17.86 -13.15
C ASP A 342 -18.77 -16.64 -13.18
N THR A 343 -18.24 -15.49 -12.73
CA THR A 343 -19.00 -14.22 -12.66
C THR A 343 -19.35 -13.73 -14.06
N VAL A 344 -18.41 -13.73 -15.00
CA VAL A 344 -18.64 -13.36 -16.40
C VAL A 344 -19.74 -14.25 -17.01
N ARG A 345 -19.68 -15.57 -16.82
CA ARG A 345 -20.71 -16.51 -17.28
C ARG A 345 -22.09 -16.15 -16.70
N ARG A 346 -22.17 -15.90 -15.40
CA ARG A 346 -23.42 -15.59 -14.71
C ARG A 346 -23.97 -14.21 -15.13
N ILE A 347 -23.11 -13.23 -15.38
CA ILE A 347 -23.53 -11.94 -15.96
C ILE A 347 -24.11 -12.15 -17.37
N ALA A 348 -23.39 -12.90 -18.21
CA ALA A 348 -23.80 -13.18 -19.58
C ALA A 348 -25.16 -13.91 -19.68
N LEU A 349 -25.54 -14.65 -18.63
CA LEU A 349 -26.80 -15.37 -18.50
C LEU A 349 -27.87 -14.63 -17.65
N ASP A 350 -27.62 -13.39 -17.26
CA ASP A 350 -28.48 -12.60 -16.35
C ASP A 350 -28.75 -13.28 -14.98
N GLN A 351 -27.79 -14.06 -14.51
CA GLN A 351 -27.85 -14.78 -13.22
C GLN A 351 -27.12 -14.04 -12.09
N PHE A 352 -26.38 -12.98 -12.39
CA PHE A 352 -25.67 -12.13 -11.43
C PHE A 352 -25.83 -10.66 -11.79
N ARG A 353 -26.45 -9.86 -10.89
CA ARG A 353 -26.90 -8.50 -11.18
C ARG A 353 -26.30 -7.44 -10.26
N SER A 354 -25.51 -7.82 -9.27
CA SER A 354 -24.99 -6.89 -8.27
C SER A 354 -23.65 -6.28 -8.70
N SER A 355 -23.44 -5.01 -8.34
CA SER A 355 -22.13 -4.37 -8.29
C SER A 355 -21.57 -4.43 -6.87
N GLY A 356 -20.24 -4.50 -6.74
CA GLY A 356 -19.58 -4.52 -5.44
C GLY A 356 -18.23 -5.23 -5.47
N ARG A 357 -17.67 -5.46 -4.28
CA ARG A 357 -16.42 -6.18 -4.08
C ARG A 357 -16.63 -7.34 -3.12
N TRP A 358 -16.08 -8.50 -3.46
CA TRP A 358 -16.16 -9.74 -2.71
C TRP A 358 -14.77 -10.33 -2.48
N PHE A 359 -14.62 -11.07 -1.37
CA PHE A 359 -13.38 -11.74 -1.02
C PHE A 359 -13.64 -13.24 -0.85
N VAL A 360 -12.80 -14.06 -1.47
CA VAL A 360 -12.76 -15.52 -1.28
C VAL A 360 -11.39 -15.89 -0.74
N ASP A 361 -11.16 -15.50 0.51
CA ASP A 361 -9.88 -15.68 1.17
C ASP A 361 -9.67 -17.12 1.61
N LEU A 362 -8.79 -17.84 0.91
CA LEU A 362 -8.50 -19.25 1.22
C LEU A 362 -7.83 -19.43 2.58
N GLU A 363 -7.08 -18.45 3.06
CA GLU A 363 -6.44 -18.49 4.39
C GLU A 363 -7.47 -18.27 5.51
N GLU A 364 -8.59 -17.60 5.23
CA GLU A 364 -9.71 -17.48 6.18
C GLU A 364 -10.66 -18.68 6.12
N ILE A 365 -10.94 -19.20 4.91
CA ILE A 365 -11.89 -20.31 4.69
C ILE A 365 -11.31 -21.64 5.18
N VAL A 366 -10.01 -21.86 4.97
CA VAL A 366 -9.30 -23.08 5.35
C VAL A 366 -8.23 -22.70 6.37
N ALA A 367 -8.68 -22.37 7.59
CA ALA A 367 -7.83 -21.93 8.70
C ALA A 367 -7.91 -22.89 9.88
N ASP A 368 -6.83 -22.96 10.64
CA ASP A 368 -6.86 -23.59 11.96
C ASP A 368 -7.75 -22.80 12.94
N PRO A 369 -8.32 -23.45 13.96
CA PRO A 369 -9.05 -22.75 15.02
C PRO A 369 -8.19 -21.66 15.67
N LYS A 370 -8.73 -20.43 15.76
CA LYS A 370 -8.01 -19.30 16.38
C LYS A 370 -7.69 -19.59 17.83
N THR A 371 -6.42 -19.53 18.22
CA THR A 371 -6.01 -19.53 19.61
C THR A 371 -6.39 -18.17 20.20
N PRO A 372 -6.97 -18.11 21.43
CA PRO A 372 -7.24 -16.84 22.10
C PRO A 372 -5.96 -16.02 22.25
N GLU A 373 -5.98 -14.77 21.82
CA GLU A 373 -4.86 -13.84 22.01
C GLU A 373 -4.64 -13.59 23.50
N SER A 374 -3.38 -13.60 23.92
CA SER A 374 -3.03 -13.17 25.29
C SER A 374 -3.38 -11.69 25.45
N PRO A 375 -3.98 -11.29 26.59
CA PRO A 375 -4.32 -9.88 26.80
C PRO A 375 -3.07 -9.02 26.74
N SER A 376 -3.13 -7.93 25.97
CA SER A 376 -2.08 -6.92 25.89
C SER A 376 -1.83 -6.28 27.25
N PRO A 377 -0.59 -5.87 27.58
CA PRO A 377 -0.31 -5.08 28.78
C PRO A 377 -1.22 -3.85 28.81
N SER A 378 -1.88 -3.62 29.93
CA SER A 378 -2.73 -2.44 30.10
C SER A 378 -1.88 -1.17 30.15
N ALA A 379 -2.35 -0.11 29.48
CA ALA A 379 -1.73 1.22 29.60
C ALA A 379 -1.69 1.68 31.09
N PRO A 380 -0.68 2.48 31.48
CA PRO A 380 -0.64 3.07 32.80
C PRO A 380 -1.94 3.85 33.08
N PRO A 381 -2.43 3.85 34.35
CA PRO A 381 -3.62 4.60 34.68
C PRO A 381 -3.42 6.10 34.45
N ALA A 382 -4.47 6.79 34.04
CA ALA A 382 -4.44 8.23 33.86
C ALA A 382 -3.99 8.95 35.14
N PHE A 383 -3.20 10.00 34.98
CA PHE A 383 -2.74 10.80 36.11
C PHE A 383 -3.88 11.65 36.62
N GLU A 384 -4.28 11.39 37.87
CA GLU A 384 -5.29 12.15 38.60
C GLU A 384 -4.74 12.54 39.96
N LEU A 385 -4.85 13.81 40.34
CA LEU A 385 -4.60 14.29 41.70
C LEU A 385 -5.93 14.37 42.44
N ARG A 386 -6.08 13.57 43.48
CA ARG A 386 -7.25 13.65 44.40
C ARG A 386 -7.08 14.84 45.33
N SER A 387 -8.19 15.44 45.77
CA SER A 387 -8.17 16.57 46.68
C SER A 387 -7.38 16.25 47.98
N SER A 388 -7.49 15.06 48.52
CA SER A 388 -6.72 14.62 49.71
C SER A 388 -5.20 14.53 49.49
N GLU A 389 -4.78 14.23 48.23
CA GLU A 389 -3.36 14.19 47.86
C GLU A 389 -2.82 15.62 47.70
N ILE A 390 -3.63 16.53 47.17
CA ILE A 390 -3.31 17.97 47.09
C ILE A 390 -3.15 18.56 48.48
N ASP A 391 -4.12 18.30 49.39
CA ASP A 391 -4.09 18.80 50.77
C ASP A 391 -2.86 18.26 51.53
N GLY A 392 -2.57 16.96 51.38
CA GLY A 392 -1.39 16.33 51.96
C GLY A 392 -0.08 16.94 51.48
N MET A 393 0.01 17.21 50.18
CA MET A 393 1.18 17.82 49.54
C MET A 393 1.33 19.28 50.00
N GLU A 394 0.25 20.04 50.05
CA GLU A 394 0.26 21.43 50.53
C GLU A 394 0.78 21.55 51.97
N VAL A 395 0.38 20.62 52.85
CA VAL A 395 0.91 20.53 54.25
C VAL A 395 2.42 20.25 54.22
N GLN A 396 2.88 19.38 53.36
CA GLN A 396 4.30 19.00 53.28
C GLN A 396 5.18 20.15 52.73
N LEU A 397 4.71 20.86 51.71
CA LEU A 397 5.43 21.98 51.10
C LEU A 397 5.48 23.21 52.02
N GLY A 398 4.58 23.30 52.96
CA GLY A 398 4.46 24.44 53.87
C GLY A 398 3.97 25.73 53.16
N PRO A 399 3.94 26.88 53.88
CA PRO A 399 3.47 28.12 53.30
C PRO A 399 4.44 28.68 52.26
N SER A 400 3.89 29.31 51.25
CA SER A 400 4.69 30.04 50.25
C SER A 400 5.48 31.20 50.91
N PRO A 401 6.63 31.57 50.31
CA PRO A 401 7.41 32.75 50.75
C PRO A 401 6.52 33.96 50.92
N SER A 402 6.82 34.82 51.92
CA SER A 402 6.01 35.98 52.22
C SER A 402 6.03 37.05 51.10
N ASP A 403 7.07 37.03 50.30
CA ASP A 403 7.27 37.89 49.11
C ASP A 403 6.65 37.33 47.82
N ALA A 404 6.10 36.10 47.84
CA ALA A 404 5.40 35.50 46.72
C ALA A 404 4.07 36.21 46.45
N LEU A 405 3.85 36.52 45.18
CA LEU A 405 2.65 37.21 44.70
C LEU A 405 1.48 36.26 44.52
N GLU A 406 0.28 36.75 44.82
CA GLU A 406 -0.95 36.18 44.30
C GLU A 406 -1.15 36.73 42.90
N LEU A 407 -1.29 35.87 41.90
CA LEU A 407 -1.48 36.28 40.51
C LEU A 407 -2.95 36.16 40.11
N ASP A 408 -3.38 37.08 39.29
CA ASP A 408 -4.70 37.00 38.62
C ASP A 408 -4.77 35.78 37.73
N GLN A 409 -5.97 35.20 37.56
CA GLN A 409 -6.21 33.99 36.78
C GLN A 409 -5.71 34.13 35.34
N ASP A 410 -5.92 35.28 34.70
CA ASP A 410 -5.46 35.56 33.32
C ASP A 410 -3.93 35.46 33.17
N ILE A 411 -3.19 35.87 34.23
CA ILE A 411 -1.72 35.79 34.26
C ILE A 411 -1.29 34.33 34.40
N VAL A 412 -1.94 33.60 35.32
CA VAL A 412 -1.68 32.15 35.50
C VAL A 412 -1.96 31.38 34.21
N GLU A 413 -3.06 31.66 33.51
CA GLU A 413 -3.39 31.04 32.23
C GLU A 413 -2.33 31.33 31.16
N GLN A 414 -1.81 32.58 31.07
CA GLN A 414 -0.73 32.91 30.13
C GLN A 414 0.55 32.12 30.42
N LEU A 415 0.90 31.94 31.71
CA LEU A 415 2.07 31.12 32.11
C LEU A 415 1.90 29.64 31.76
N VAL A 416 0.72 29.10 32.04
CA VAL A 416 0.38 27.70 31.73
C VAL A 416 0.35 27.45 30.21
N VAL A 417 -0.24 28.37 29.44
CA VAL A 417 -0.24 28.30 27.97
C VAL A 417 1.18 28.34 27.41
N ALA A 418 2.03 29.25 27.90
CA ALA A 418 3.43 29.31 27.48
C ALA A 418 4.18 28.01 27.81
N GLY A 419 4.02 27.48 29.01
CA GLY A 419 4.57 26.18 29.39
C GLY A 419 4.08 25.04 28.48
N GLY A 420 2.79 25.04 28.16
CA GLY A 420 2.14 24.06 27.28
C GLY A 420 2.60 24.12 25.81
N LEU A 421 3.20 25.23 25.37
CA LEU A 421 3.80 25.35 24.03
C LEU A 421 5.18 24.67 23.90
N ALA A 422 5.73 24.11 24.98
CA ALA A 422 6.99 23.39 24.93
C ALA A 422 6.92 22.17 24.00
N PRO A 423 8.04 21.74 23.40
CA PRO A 423 8.08 20.51 22.62
C PRO A 423 8.01 19.27 23.53
N SER A 424 7.39 18.20 23.02
CA SER A 424 7.40 16.89 23.69
C SER A 424 7.44 15.76 22.68
N ALA A 425 7.98 14.60 23.07
CA ALA A 425 7.99 13.43 22.22
C ALA A 425 6.57 13.08 21.80
N GLY A 426 6.37 12.77 20.52
CA GLY A 426 5.05 12.48 19.96
C GLY A 426 4.01 13.58 20.18
N ASN A 427 4.40 14.80 20.60
CA ASN A 427 3.49 15.87 21.05
C ASN A 427 2.54 15.41 22.18
N MET A 428 2.99 14.51 23.02
CA MET A 428 2.15 13.88 24.07
C MET A 428 1.91 14.79 25.27
N GLN A 429 2.68 15.87 25.45
CA GLN A 429 2.46 16.91 26.46
C GLN A 429 2.35 16.35 27.89
N PRO A 430 3.43 15.75 28.43
CA PRO A 430 3.40 14.99 29.69
C PRO A 430 3.41 15.87 30.94
N TRP A 431 2.61 16.94 30.96
CA TRP A 431 2.55 17.88 32.06
C TRP A 431 1.13 18.13 32.52
N LYS A 432 1.02 18.42 33.84
CA LYS A 432 -0.16 18.94 34.51
C LYS A 432 0.23 20.10 35.39
N PHE A 433 -0.65 21.07 35.48
CA PHE A 433 -0.42 22.28 36.27
C PHE A 433 -1.44 22.41 37.38
N LEU A 434 -1.01 22.95 38.50
CA LEU A 434 -1.87 23.31 39.61
C LEU A 434 -1.43 24.66 40.18
N TRP A 435 -2.31 25.65 40.17
CA TRP A 435 -2.12 26.90 40.91
C TRP A 435 -2.74 26.79 42.30
N SER A 436 -1.94 26.95 43.30
CA SER A 436 -2.40 26.90 44.71
C SER A 436 -1.44 27.66 45.62
N GLN A 437 -1.98 28.37 46.64
CA GLN A 437 -1.20 29.07 47.64
C GLN A 437 -0.03 29.94 47.09
N LYS A 438 -0.33 30.78 46.09
CA LYS A 438 0.65 31.72 45.46
C LYS A 438 1.82 31.01 44.76
N ARG A 439 1.59 29.77 44.28
CA ARG A 439 2.61 29.02 43.55
C ARG A 439 1.98 28.22 42.41
N LEU A 440 2.74 28.08 41.35
CA LEU A 440 2.43 27.20 40.21
C LEU A 440 3.22 25.91 40.43
N LEU A 441 2.53 24.77 40.44
CA LEU A 441 3.09 23.42 40.56
C LEU A 441 3.05 22.76 39.19
N LEU A 442 4.17 22.15 38.76
CA LEU A 442 4.28 21.37 37.54
C LEU A 442 4.50 19.91 37.86
N PHE A 443 3.60 19.06 37.34
CA PHE A 443 3.64 17.61 37.54
C PHE A 443 3.96 16.90 36.24
N HIS A 444 4.67 15.79 36.35
CA HIS A 444 4.89 14.82 35.29
C HIS A 444 3.70 13.85 35.20
N ASP A 445 2.97 13.89 34.09
CA ASP A 445 1.92 12.92 33.76
C ASP A 445 2.54 11.70 33.04
N LYS A 446 2.89 10.68 33.78
CA LYS A 446 3.55 9.47 33.27
C LYS A 446 2.67 8.66 32.31
N SER A 447 1.35 8.79 32.39
CA SER A 447 0.46 8.10 31.45
C SER A 447 0.62 8.59 30.02
N ARG A 448 1.14 9.80 29.84
CA ARG A 448 1.36 10.45 28.54
C ARG A 448 2.78 10.32 27.98
N SER A 449 3.75 9.90 28.81
CA SER A 449 5.15 9.76 28.41
C SER A 449 5.66 8.33 28.41
N HIS A 450 4.83 7.36 28.81
CA HIS A 450 5.25 5.95 28.82
C HIS A 450 5.54 5.46 27.40
N SER A 451 6.78 5.07 27.14
CA SER A 451 7.22 4.60 25.84
C SER A 451 8.34 3.56 25.97
N LEU A 452 8.36 2.61 25.00
CA LEU A 452 9.46 1.66 24.83
C LEU A 452 10.81 2.37 24.68
N LEU A 453 10.81 3.51 23.99
CA LEU A 453 12.01 4.31 23.73
C LEU A 453 12.44 5.16 24.94
N ASP A 454 11.56 5.35 25.93
CA ASP A 454 11.85 6.19 27.11
C ASP A 454 11.45 5.51 28.43
N PRO A 455 11.98 4.29 28.72
CA PRO A 455 11.58 3.54 29.90
C PRO A 455 11.99 4.21 31.21
N GLU A 456 12.94 5.13 31.18
CA GLU A 456 13.49 5.85 32.36
C GLU A 456 13.06 7.34 32.39
N ASP A 457 12.07 7.75 31.58
CA ASP A 457 11.53 9.12 31.51
C ASP A 457 12.57 10.19 31.09
N HIS A 458 13.59 9.83 30.32
CA HIS A 458 14.65 10.78 29.93
C HIS A 458 14.14 11.88 29.02
N ILE A 459 13.39 11.54 27.96
CA ILE A 459 12.78 12.53 27.08
C ILE A 459 11.66 13.29 27.77
N ALA A 460 10.92 12.62 28.65
CA ALA A 460 9.91 13.29 29.46
C ALA A 460 10.55 14.39 30.32
N ASP A 461 11.70 14.12 30.97
CA ASP A 461 12.44 15.12 31.71
C ASP A 461 12.93 16.28 30.83
N ILE A 462 13.41 16.00 29.60
CA ILE A 462 13.80 17.03 28.63
C ILE A 462 12.57 17.89 28.25
N SER A 463 11.43 17.26 27.97
CA SER A 463 10.18 17.97 27.63
C SER A 463 9.69 18.85 28.80
N LEU A 464 9.75 18.33 30.02
CA LEU A 464 9.42 19.08 31.23
C LEU A 464 10.40 20.23 31.48
N GLY A 465 11.68 20.03 31.14
CA GLY A 465 12.70 21.11 31.19
C GLY A 465 12.35 22.24 30.22
N ALA A 466 11.97 21.94 28.98
CA ALA A 466 11.52 22.94 28.03
C ALA A 466 10.27 23.69 28.52
N CYS A 467 9.31 22.97 29.11
CA CYS A 467 8.13 23.55 29.73
C CYS A 467 8.46 24.51 30.87
N ILE A 468 9.41 24.14 31.74
CA ILE A 468 9.93 25.01 32.81
C ILE A 468 10.50 26.30 32.25
N GLU A 469 11.32 26.20 31.19
CA GLU A 469 11.97 27.35 30.58
C GLU A 469 10.95 28.35 29.99
N ASN A 470 9.94 27.83 29.27
CA ASN A 470 8.88 28.65 28.72
C ASN A 470 8.10 29.42 29.81
N ILE A 471 7.83 28.80 30.95
CA ILE A 471 7.18 29.49 32.09
C ILE A 471 8.06 30.61 32.64
N VAL A 472 9.36 30.32 32.80
CA VAL A 472 10.31 31.33 33.32
C VAL A 472 10.44 32.53 32.38
N LEU A 473 10.62 32.28 31.10
CA LEU A 473 10.73 33.33 30.07
C LEU A 473 9.45 34.16 29.95
N LYS A 474 8.27 33.50 29.99
CA LYS A 474 6.98 34.18 29.94
C LYS A 474 6.75 35.06 31.19
N ALA A 475 7.16 34.58 32.35
CA ALA A 475 7.07 35.38 33.58
C ALA A 475 7.96 36.61 33.53
N HIS A 476 9.21 36.51 33.00
CA HIS A 476 10.09 37.64 32.77
C HIS A 476 9.48 38.64 31.79
N GLU A 477 8.85 38.15 30.69
CA GLU A 477 8.14 39.02 29.73
C GLU A 477 6.99 39.79 30.40
N LEU A 478 6.28 39.15 31.34
CA LEU A 478 5.19 39.75 32.10
C LEU A 478 5.69 40.67 33.26
N GLY A 479 7.01 40.78 33.45
CA GLY A 479 7.63 41.67 34.45
C GLY A 479 7.76 41.07 35.84
N PHE A 480 7.68 39.74 35.97
CA PHE A 480 7.89 39.03 37.23
C PHE A 480 9.29 38.44 37.31
N GLU A 481 9.88 38.43 38.50
CA GLU A 481 11.00 37.58 38.84
C GLU A 481 10.49 36.19 39.26
N VAL A 482 11.22 35.13 38.90
CA VAL A 482 10.80 33.74 39.18
C VAL A 482 11.79 33.02 40.09
N ARG A 483 11.31 32.54 41.22
CA ARG A 483 12.05 31.59 42.05
C ARG A 483 11.52 30.21 41.77
N SER A 484 12.25 29.39 40.96
CA SER A 484 11.92 28.01 40.67
C SER A 484 12.66 27.04 41.60
N THR A 485 11.95 26.01 42.08
CA THR A 485 12.54 24.89 42.83
C THR A 485 12.25 23.62 42.04
N LEU A 486 13.32 23.00 41.49
CA LEU A 486 13.22 21.76 40.72
C LEU A 486 13.33 20.56 41.67
N LEU A 487 12.52 19.53 41.40
CA LEU A 487 12.45 18.26 42.15
C LEU A 487 12.32 18.49 43.69
N PRO A 488 11.30 19.22 44.13
CA PRO A 488 11.23 19.75 45.46
C PRO A 488 11.02 18.68 46.55
N ASP A 489 10.41 17.54 46.22
CA ASP A 489 10.12 16.47 47.19
C ASP A 489 10.35 15.07 46.59
N LYS A 490 11.23 14.29 47.21
CA LYS A 490 11.54 12.90 46.80
C LYS A 490 10.36 11.95 47.04
N ARG A 491 9.41 12.28 47.89
CA ARG A 491 8.21 11.47 48.22
C ARG A 491 7.12 11.65 47.16
N THR A 492 7.16 12.75 46.39
CA THR A 492 6.24 13.05 45.32
C THR A 492 7.04 13.18 44.00
N PRO A 493 7.53 12.06 43.46
CA PRO A 493 8.46 12.10 42.32
C PRO A 493 7.81 12.67 41.05
N THR A 494 6.49 12.72 40.96
CA THR A 494 5.77 13.37 39.84
C THR A 494 5.79 14.89 39.92
N LEU A 495 5.96 15.50 41.13
CA LEU A 495 6.12 16.95 41.26
C LEU A 495 7.52 17.37 40.75
N THR A 496 7.54 17.99 39.57
CA THR A 496 8.78 18.30 38.88
C THR A 496 9.32 19.69 39.22
N ALA A 497 8.46 20.69 39.34
CA ALA A 497 8.87 22.05 39.70
C ALA A 497 7.81 22.81 40.47
N ILE A 498 8.26 23.76 41.30
CA ILE A 498 7.46 24.78 41.97
C ILE A 498 7.96 26.16 41.51
N PHE A 499 7.05 27.05 41.16
CA PHE A 499 7.35 28.42 40.76
C PHE A 499 6.68 29.39 41.73
N HIS A 500 7.47 30.30 42.29
CA HIS A 500 6.99 31.46 43.00
C HIS A 500 7.33 32.69 42.19
N PHE A 501 6.38 33.60 42.05
CA PHE A 501 6.51 34.80 41.25
C PHE A 501 6.65 36.00 42.22
N LEU A 502 7.58 36.86 41.92
CA LEU A 502 7.99 37.97 42.78
C LEU A 502 7.90 39.28 41.98
N ASN A 503 7.75 40.40 42.68
CA ASN A 503 7.92 41.70 42.04
C ASN A 503 9.37 41.83 41.57
N SER A 504 9.53 42.20 40.29
CA SER A 504 10.85 42.64 39.82
C SER A 504 11.35 43.79 40.66
N PRO A 505 12.65 43.83 41.10
CA PRO A 505 13.16 44.91 41.89
C PRO A 505 12.93 46.22 41.16
N THR A 506 12.34 47.18 41.88
CA THR A 506 11.91 48.48 41.36
C THR A 506 13.06 49.21 40.66
N LYS A 507 12.74 49.76 39.48
CA LYS A 507 13.48 50.74 38.69
C LYS A 507 14.45 51.54 39.53
N GLY A 508 15.72 51.18 39.49
CA GLY A 508 16.66 51.97 40.27
C GLY A 508 18.12 51.90 39.89
N THR A 509 18.63 50.95 39.10
CA THR A 509 20.03 51.06 38.63
C THR A 509 20.43 50.15 37.46
N GLU A 510 19.63 49.15 37.05
CA GLU A 510 19.88 48.51 35.75
C GLU A 510 18.54 48.13 35.09
N PRO A 511 18.42 48.28 33.76
CA PRO A 511 17.20 47.87 33.08
C PRO A 511 17.01 46.35 33.30
N HIS A 512 15.80 45.96 33.69
CA HIS A 512 15.38 44.57 33.72
C HIS A 512 15.65 44.00 32.31
N VAL A 513 16.64 43.12 32.18
CA VAL A 513 16.93 42.46 30.90
C VAL A 513 15.77 41.50 30.65
N VAL A 514 14.79 41.96 29.87
CA VAL A 514 13.78 41.10 29.30
C VAL A 514 14.53 40.08 28.49
N ASP A 515 14.35 38.81 28.78
CA ASP A 515 15.03 37.78 28.00
C ASP A 515 14.50 37.82 26.54
N GLU A 516 15.40 38.17 25.60
CA GLU A 516 15.07 38.41 24.20
C GLU A 516 14.43 37.17 23.52
N LEU A 517 14.50 36.00 24.15
CA LEU A 517 13.94 34.74 23.64
C LEU A 517 12.44 34.60 23.94
N ALA A 518 11.87 35.34 24.88
CA ALA A 518 10.47 35.18 25.26
C ALA A 518 9.47 35.28 24.07
N PRO A 519 9.62 36.24 23.13
CA PRO A 519 8.76 36.37 21.96
C PRO A 519 8.81 35.13 21.04
N MET A 520 9.90 34.34 21.09
CA MET A 520 10.08 33.16 20.26
C MET A 520 9.26 31.95 20.72
N ILE A 521 8.72 31.92 21.95
CA ILE A 521 7.89 30.82 22.46
C ILE A 521 6.72 30.54 21.51
N ALA A 522 6.00 31.55 21.07
CA ALA A 522 4.85 31.41 20.18
C ALA A 522 5.24 31.09 18.71
N MET A 523 6.47 31.42 18.32
CA MET A 523 6.99 31.21 16.95
C MET A 523 7.67 29.84 16.78
N ARG A 524 8.08 29.21 17.88
CA ARG A 524 8.76 27.93 17.87
C ARG A 524 7.79 26.82 17.39
N CYS A 525 8.16 26.15 16.30
CA CYS A 525 7.45 24.97 15.80
C CYS A 525 8.44 23.97 15.19
N SER A 526 8.07 22.70 15.21
CA SER A 526 8.82 21.66 14.50
C SER A 526 8.66 21.85 12.99
N ASN A 527 9.75 22.05 12.29
CA ASN A 527 9.72 22.13 10.82
C ASN A 527 10.13 20.78 10.21
N ARG A 528 9.21 20.14 9.50
CA ARG A 528 9.42 18.87 8.81
C ARG A 528 9.60 19.02 7.31
N LYS A 529 9.56 20.25 6.78
CA LYS A 529 9.77 20.53 5.35
C LYS A 529 11.25 20.38 4.98
N PHE A 530 11.49 19.80 3.84
CA PHE A 530 12.84 19.69 3.29
C PHE A 530 13.27 20.98 2.59
N ALA A 531 14.54 21.34 2.76
CA ALA A 531 15.18 22.42 2.04
C ALA A 531 16.61 22.01 1.63
N MET A 532 17.13 22.67 0.61
CA MET A 532 18.53 22.46 0.23
C MET A 532 19.45 22.97 1.33
N PRO A 533 20.45 22.19 1.77
CA PRO A 533 21.41 22.62 2.79
C PRO A 533 22.10 23.92 2.40
N GLN A 534 22.19 24.86 3.33
CA GLN A 534 22.86 26.14 3.15
C GLN A 534 23.79 26.41 4.35
N PRO A 535 24.87 27.17 4.19
CA PRO A 535 25.70 27.59 5.32
C PRO A 535 24.86 28.34 6.37
N LEU A 536 25.14 28.11 7.64
CA LEU A 536 24.53 28.87 8.72
C LEU A 536 24.90 30.37 8.62
N PRO A 537 24.02 31.31 9.05
CA PRO A 537 24.38 32.70 9.18
C PRO A 537 25.61 32.88 10.09
N GLN A 538 26.43 33.87 9.76
CA GLN A 538 27.64 34.11 10.51
C GLN A 538 27.36 34.43 11.99
N GLY A 539 28.02 33.72 12.90
CA GLY A 539 27.84 33.87 14.35
C GLY A 539 26.55 33.31 14.92
N ALA A 540 25.68 32.67 14.09
CA ALA A 540 24.40 32.12 14.58
C ALA A 540 24.63 30.99 15.61
N PHE A 541 25.57 30.08 15.35
CA PHE A 541 25.82 28.99 16.29
C PHE A 541 26.44 29.47 17.61
N GLU A 542 27.31 30.47 17.57
CA GLU A 542 27.85 31.11 18.77
C GLU A 542 26.75 31.70 19.65
N ARG A 543 25.76 32.41 19.09
CA ARG A 543 24.60 32.94 19.84
C ARG A 543 23.70 31.83 20.38
N MET A 544 23.46 30.79 19.61
CA MET A 544 22.75 29.59 20.08
C MET A 544 23.48 28.91 21.24
N SER A 545 24.81 28.77 21.15
CA SER A 545 25.66 28.20 22.20
C SER A 545 25.70 29.06 23.47
N GLU A 546 25.69 30.39 23.34
CA GLU A 546 25.57 31.31 24.48
C GLU A 546 24.25 31.09 25.23
N ALA A 547 23.14 30.94 24.50
CA ALA A 547 21.83 30.65 25.09
C ALA A 547 21.83 29.34 25.87
N VAL A 548 22.49 28.29 25.37
CA VAL A 548 22.67 27.00 26.06
C VAL A 548 23.48 27.15 27.33
N ARG A 549 24.60 27.87 27.29
CA ARG A 549 25.51 28.02 28.45
C ARG A 549 24.88 28.77 29.63
N THR A 550 23.76 29.46 29.45
CA THR A 550 23.00 30.03 30.56
C THR A 550 22.43 28.97 31.50
N MET A 551 22.33 27.69 31.03
CA MET A 551 21.82 26.56 31.83
C MET A 551 23.01 25.84 32.49
N PRO A 552 22.90 25.55 33.80
CA PRO A 552 23.97 24.89 34.54
C PRO A 552 24.33 23.51 33.97
N GLY A 553 25.61 23.28 33.73
CA GLY A 553 26.13 21.96 33.24
C GLY A 553 25.76 21.63 31.80
N CYS A 554 25.33 22.60 31.01
CA CYS A 554 24.96 22.39 29.60
C CYS A 554 25.97 23.01 28.64
N SER A 555 26.21 22.34 27.52
CA SER A 555 27.01 22.80 26.38
C SER A 555 26.36 22.39 25.06
N SER A 556 26.86 22.93 23.95
CA SER A 556 26.39 22.51 22.62
C SER A 556 27.54 22.34 21.64
N ASP A 557 27.40 21.37 20.75
CA ASP A 557 28.32 21.09 19.66
C ASP A 557 27.57 21.16 18.33
N LEU A 558 28.28 21.52 17.26
CA LEU A 558 27.76 21.62 15.90
C LEU A 558 28.29 20.48 15.04
N LEU A 559 27.39 19.79 14.37
CA LEU A 559 27.68 18.82 13.32
C LEU A 559 27.24 19.43 11.98
N ASP A 560 28.18 19.88 11.15
CA ASP A 560 27.90 20.56 9.87
C ASP A 560 28.59 19.89 8.68
N SER A 561 29.53 18.95 8.91
CA SER A 561 30.13 18.18 7.83
C SER A 561 29.15 17.17 7.22
N ARG A 562 29.17 17.04 5.92
CA ARG A 562 28.27 16.07 5.22
C ARG A 562 28.50 14.64 5.66
N GLU A 563 29.72 14.27 6.03
CA GLU A 563 30.04 12.94 6.57
C GLU A 563 29.38 12.72 7.93
N ALA A 564 29.51 13.66 8.86
CA ALA A 564 28.87 13.58 10.18
C ALA A 564 27.33 13.54 10.06
N MET A 565 26.76 14.36 9.19
CA MET A 565 25.31 14.37 8.93
C MET A 565 24.83 13.07 8.31
N SER A 566 25.61 12.45 7.41
CA SER A 566 25.26 11.12 6.87
C SER A 566 25.32 10.03 7.93
N THR A 567 26.36 10.04 8.78
CA THR A 567 26.50 9.07 9.88
C THR A 567 25.35 9.20 10.89
N LEU A 568 24.98 10.45 11.25
CA LEU A 568 23.83 10.72 12.12
C LEU A 568 22.52 10.22 11.49
N ALA A 569 22.34 10.46 10.19
CA ALA A 569 21.15 10.00 9.46
C ALA A 569 21.05 8.47 9.47
N ASP A 570 22.16 7.75 9.25
CA ASP A 570 22.18 6.29 9.26
C ASP A 570 21.87 5.74 10.67
N LEU A 571 22.42 6.37 11.71
CA LEU A 571 22.17 5.99 13.10
C LEU A 571 20.68 6.21 13.48
N CYS A 572 20.12 7.37 13.17
CA CYS A 572 18.71 7.68 13.45
C CYS A 572 17.78 6.77 12.64
N GLY A 573 18.10 6.51 11.36
CA GLY A 573 17.33 5.59 10.53
C GLY A 573 17.32 4.16 11.11
N ALA A 574 18.44 3.66 11.57
CA ALA A 574 18.52 2.35 12.22
C ALA A 574 17.66 2.27 13.51
N ALA A 575 17.67 3.32 14.32
CA ALA A 575 16.87 3.42 15.53
C ALA A 575 15.36 3.44 15.21
N GLU A 576 14.94 4.22 14.20
CA GLU A 576 13.54 4.24 13.73
C GLU A 576 13.09 2.87 13.21
N ARG A 577 13.92 2.17 12.47
CA ARG A 577 13.62 0.81 12.04
C ARG A 577 13.40 -0.13 13.21
N ILE A 578 14.29 -0.12 14.21
CA ILE A 578 14.16 -0.95 15.42
C ILE A 578 12.83 -0.66 16.11
N ARG A 579 12.48 0.61 16.27
CA ARG A 579 11.20 1.03 16.84
C ARG A 579 10.02 0.50 16.04
N ALA A 580 10.04 0.70 14.73
CA ALA A 580 8.93 0.38 13.83
C ALA A 580 8.64 -1.12 13.75
N VAL A 581 9.67 -1.97 13.77
CA VAL A 581 9.48 -3.44 13.71
C VAL A 581 9.26 -4.07 15.09
N ASN A 582 9.53 -3.37 16.18
CA ASN A 582 9.23 -3.87 17.53
C ASN A 582 7.73 -3.78 17.80
N PRO A 583 7.03 -4.87 18.22
CA PRO A 583 5.57 -4.86 18.41
C PRO A 583 5.07 -3.81 19.41
N THR A 584 5.84 -3.51 20.47
CA THR A 584 5.49 -2.49 21.44
C THR A 584 5.68 -1.09 20.87
N GLY A 585 6.84 -0.80 20.27
CA GLY A 585 7.13 0.49 19.63
C GLY A 585 6.19 0.80 18.48
N HIS A 586 5.83 -0.22 17.68
CA HIS A 586 4.83 -0.12 16.63
C HIS A 586 3.46 0.31 17.18
N ARG A 587 2.97 -0.39 18.20
CA ARG A 587 1.67 -0.09 18.84
C ARG A 587 1.65 1.32 19.43
N GLU A 588 2.70 1.71 20.15
CA GLU A 588 2.81 3.05 20.73
C GLU A 588 2.74 4.12 19.64
N PHE A 589 3.44 3.95 18.55
CA PHE A 589 3.44 4.92 17.47
C PHE A 589 2.07 5.02 16.78
N PHE A 590 1.53 3.89 16.31
CA PHE A 590 0.32 3.89 15.49
C PHE A 590 -0.99 4.04 16.28
N GLU A 591 -1.06 3.52 17.52
CA GLU A 591 -2.29 3.57 18.32
C GLU A 591 -2.32 4.74 19.30
N HIS A 592 -1.15 5.20 19.79
CA HIS A 592 -1.08 6.23 20.84
C HIS A 592 -0.56 7.57 20.37
N GLU A 593 0.42 7.62 19.47
CA GLU A 593 1.02 8.90 19.04
C GLU A 593 0.36 9.49 17.80
N VAL A 594 0.05 8.69 16.76
CA VAL A 594 -0.53 9.20 15.51
C VAL A 594 -1.99 9.60 15.69
N ARG A 595 -2.37 10.74 15.13
CA ARG A 595 -3.76 11.16 14.95
C ARG A 595 -4.11 11.06 13.48
N TRP A 596 -4.93 10.07 13.16
CA TRP A 596 -5.23 9.69 11.78
C TRP A 596 -6.18 10.66 11.07
N THR A 597 -6.98 11.38 11.85
CA THR A 597 -7.98 12.33 11.32
C THR A 597 -7.86 13.69 11.98
N GLU A 598 -8.23 14.73 11.23
CA GLU A 598 -8.29 16.10 11.76
C GLU A 598 -9.26 16.22 12.95
N GLU A 599 -10.38 15.47 12.93
CA GLU A 599 -11.34 15.42 14.04
C GLU A 599 -10.70 14.86 15.31
N GLU A 600 -9.92 13.79 15.18
CA GLU A 600 -9.18 13.19 16.30
C GLU A 600 -8.17 14.19 16.85
N ALA A 601 -7.34 14.79 16.00
CA ALA A 601 -6.34 15.78 16.41
C ALA A 601 -6.97 16.98 17.13
N ARG A 602 -8.09 17.49 16.63
CA ARG A 602 -8.83 18.60 17.28
C ARG A 602 -9.45 18.20 18.62
N ARG A 603 -9.90 16.97 18.75
CA ARG A 603 -10.53 16.44 19.98
C ARG A 603 -9.49 16.21 21.07
N THR A 604 -8.38 15.57 20.75
CA THR A 604 -7.34 15.18 21.74
C THR A 604 -6.40 16.34 22.06
N LYS A 605 -6.13 17.22 21.12
CA LYS A 605 -5.19 18.35 21.18
C LYS A 605 -3.77 17.94 21.56
N ASP A 606 -3.42 16.68 21.24
CA ASP A 606 -2.11 16.08 21.46
C ASP A 606 -1.80 15.10 20.30
N GLY A 607 -0.65 14.45 20.37
CA GLY A 607 -0.23 13.47 19.38
C GLY A 607 0.33 14.10 18.11
N LEU A 608 0.62 13.26 17.14
CA LEU A 608 1.15 13.60 15.82
C LEU A 608 0.00 13.68 14.82
N ASP A 609 -0.47 14.89 14.52
CA ASP A 609 -1.42 15.13 13.45
C ASP A 609 -0.77 14.86 12.09
N LEU A 610 -1.33 13.94 11.30
CA LEU A 610 -0.84 13.57 9.98
C LEU A 610 -0.67 14.77 9.04
N ALA A 611 -1.54 15.78 9.14
CA ALA A 611 -1.46 17.00 8.33
C ALA A 611 -0.17 17.78 8.59
N THR A 612 0.46 17.63 9.78
CA THR A 612 1.71 18.31 10.15
C THR A 612 2.97 17.50 9.85
N MET A 613 2.84 16.27 9.37
CA MET A 613 3.98 15.38 9.12
C MET A 613 4.64 15.60 7.76
N GLU A 614 4.04 16.43 6.90
CA GLU A 614 4.54 16.74 5.53
C GLU A 614 4.74 15.48 4.68
N LEU A 615 3.87 14.48 4.85
CA LEU A 615 3.94 13.19 4.15
C LEU A 615 3.52 13.35 2.68
N ARG A 616 4.27 12.75 1.79
CA ARG A 616 3.86 12.55 0.41
C ARG A 616 2.77 11.47 0.36
N PRO A 617 1.94 11.42 -0.69
CA PRO A 617 0.91 10.38 -0.83
C PRO A 617 1.45 8.94 -0.67
N ILE A 618 2.66 8.69 -1.19
CA ILE A 618 3.31 7.37 -1.06
C ILE A 618 3.72 7.07 0.40
N ASP A 619 4.17 8.07 1.16
CA ASP A 619 4.54 7.90 2.56
C ASP A 619 3.30 7.63 3.42
N LEU A 620 2.19 8.33 3.13
CA LEU A 620 0.90 8.10 3.77
C LEU A 620 0.38 6.68 3.52
N ALA A 621 0.47 6.20 2.27
CA ALA A 621 0.13 4.82 1.92
C ALA A 621 1.01 3.82 2.69
N GLY A 622 2.31 4.07 2.75
CA GLY A 622 3.26 3.29 3.53
C GLY A 622 2.88 3.22 5.00
N MET A 623 2.48 4.33 5.60
CA MET A 623 1.99 4.38 6.99
C MET A 623 0.70 3.57 7.19
N GLN A 624 -0.27 3.68 6.27
CA GLN A 624 -1.50 2.89 6.34
C GLN A 624 -1.22 1.38 6.25
N VAL A 625 -0.33 0.97 5.36
CA VAL A 625 0.10 -0.43 5.26
C VAL A 625 0.84 -0.86 6.54
N ALA A 626 1.75 -0.02 7.04
CA ALA A 626 2.55 -0.29 8.22
C ALA A 626 1.75 -0.29 9.53
N SER A 627 0.54 0.27 9.55
CA SER A 627 -0.30 0.26 10.76
C SER A 627 -0.86 -1.13 11.11
N ASP A 628 -0.84 -2.09 10.18
CA ASP A 628 -1.26 -3.47 10.48
C ASP A 628 -0.18 -4.23 11.27
N PRO A 629 -0.40 -4.59 12.55
CA PRO A 629 0.61 -5.24 13.38
C PRO A 629 1.02 -6.61 12.85
N ARG A 630 0.15 -7.31 12.10
CA ARG A 630 0.47 -8.61 11.50
C ARG A 630 1.44 -8.45 10.33
N ALA A 631 1.34 -7.35 9.57
CA ALA A 631 2.29 -7.03 8.52
C ALA A 631 3.68 -6.75 9.10
N ILE A 632 3.73 -6.03 10.21
CA ILE A 632 4.99 -5.73 10.92
C ILE A 632 5.62 -6.99 11.52
N GLU A 633 4.84 -7.87 12.14
CA GLU A 633 5.33 -9.16 12.62
C GLU A 633 5.99 -9.99 11.51
N LEU A 634 5.39 -10.01 10.31
CA LEU A 634 5.97 -10.68 9.15
C LEU A 634 7.24 -9.97 8.67
N THR A 635 7.25 -8.65 8.63
CA THR A 635 8.40 -7.83 8.23
C THR A 635 9.58 -8.09 9.18
N ASP A 636 9.37 -8.13 10.49
CA ASP A 636 10.40 -8.48 11.48
C ASP A 636 10.90 -9.91 11.27
N ARG A 637 10.00 -10.89 11.14
CA ARG A 637 10.34 -12.30 10.88
C ARG A 637 11.19 -12.46 9.62
N TRP A 638 10.95 -11.66 8.57
CA TRP A 638 11.76 -11.66 7.34
C TRP A 638 13.04 -10.83 7.45
N ARG A 639 13.32 -10.23 8.62
CA ARG A 639 14.44 -9.30 8.84
C ARG A 639 14.42 -8.11 7.88
N GLY A 640 13.22 -7.69 7.49
CA GLY A 640 12.93 -6.56 6.61
C GLY A 640 12.87 -5.23 7.35
N GLY A 641 12.03 -4.33 6.86
CA GLY A 641 11.76 -3.03 7.48
C GLY A 641 12.79 -1.95 7.14
N LYS A 642 13.64 -2.16 6.14
CA LYS A 642 14.64 -1.17 5.75
C LYS A 642 14.02 0.15 5.27
N GLY A 643 12.80 0.11 4.76
CA GLY A 643 12.04 1.31 4.37
C GLY A 643 11.82 2.28 5.53
N PHE A 644 11.74 1.79 6.77
CA PHE A 644 11.57 2.63 7.97
C PHE A 644 12.80 3.51 8.29
N GLU A 645 13.98 3.14 7.80
CA GLU A 645 15.19 3.98 7.91
C GLU A 645 15.01 5.31 7.15
N GLY A 646 14.06 5.37 6.20
CA GLY A 646 13.69 6.57 5.46
C GLY A 646 12.82 7.58 6.22
N ILE A 647 12.39 7.31 7.45
CA ILE A 647 11.54 8.23 8.22
C ILE A 647 12.29 9.51 8.59
N SER A 648 13.44 9.41 9.26
CA SER A 648 14.21 10.57 9.72
C SER A 648 15.44 10.86 8.86
N ALA A 649 16.06 9.83 8.28
CA ALA A 649 17.35 9.96 7.60
C ALA A 649 17.37 10.97 6.43
N PRO A 650 16.35 11.09 5.56
CA PRO A 650 16.33 12.11 4.51
C PRO A 650 16.30 13.54 5.08
N ALA A 651 15.52 13.80 6.13
CA ALA A 651 15.43 15.10 6.78
C ALA A 651 16.79 15.52 7.33
N ILE A 652 17.49 14.60 7.99
CA ILE A 652 18.83 14.85 8.53
C ILE A 652 19.83 15.16 7.40
N ARG A 653 19.87 14.34 6.34
CA ARG A 653 20.76 14.58 5.20
C ARG A 653 20.51 15.89 4.47
N MET A 654 19.25 16.36 4.45
CA MET A 654 18.85 17.61 3.82
C MET A 654 18.96 18.83 4.76
N SER A 655 19.29 18.62 6.03
CA SER A 655 19.52 19.72 6.97
C SER A 655 20.89 20.38 6.76
N SER A 656 20.97 21.67 7.06
CA SER A 656 22.22 22.46 6.99
C SER A 656 23.26 21.97 8.01
N ALA A 657 22.80 21.68 9.23
CA ALA A 657 23.62 21.18 10.34
C ALA A 657 22.73 20.51 11.38
N ALA A 658 23.34 19.83 12.35
CA ALA A 658 22.69 19.38 13.56
C ALA A 658 23.42 19.97 14.78
N ALA A 659 22.64 20.43 15.76
CA ALA A 659 23.18 20.88 17.04
C ALA A 659 22.91 19.79 18.10
N LEU A 660 23.95 19.42 18.82
CA LEU A 660 23.89 18.48 19.93
C LEU A 660 23.97 19.26 21.25
N VAL A 661 22.99 19.11 22.12
CA VAL A 661 23.03 19.66 23.49
C VAL A 661 23.52 18.57 24.43
N SER A 662 24.64 18.84 25.14
CA SER A 662 25.29 17.93 26.06
C SER A 662 25.10 18.38 27.53
N ILE A 663 24.95 17.44 28.45
CA ILE A 663 24.86 17.68 29.90
C ILE A 663 26.01 17.01 30.64
N THR A 664 26.50 17.66 31.69
CA THR A 664 27.60 17.10 32.52
C THR A 664 27.10 16.09 33.55
N ASP A 665 25.91 16.31 34.12
CA ASP A 665 25.32 15.47 35.15
C ASP A 665 24.20 14.60 34.57
N TYR A 666 24.45 13.33 34.42
CA TYR A 666 23.46 12.38 33.89
C TYR A 666 22.48 11.91 34.99
N ASN A 667 21.76 12.88 35.53
CA ASN A 667 20.69 12.65 36.52
C ASN A 667 19.43 13.44 36.11
N ARG A 668 18.33 13.27 36.81
CA ARG A 668 17.07 13.91 36.50
C ARG A 668 17.16 15.44 36.43
N LEU A 669 17.91 16.06 37.35
CA LEU A 669 18.12 17.53 37.36
C LEU A 669 18.92 17.98 36.14
N GLY A 670 19.96 17.23 35.79
CA GLY A 670 20.76 17.50 34.58
C GLY A 670 19.91 17.41 33.31
N ARG A 671 19.03 16.39 33.21
CA ARG A 671 18.11 16.26 32.06
C ARG A 671 17.08 17.39 31.99
N LEU A 672 16.54 17.84 33.11
CA LEU A 672 15.67 19.03 33.16
C LEU A 672 16.42 20.28 32.66
N ASN A 673 17.67 20.50 33.11
CA ASN A 673 18.50 21.60 32.63
C ASN A 673 18.83 21.44 31.14
N GLY A 674 19.09 20.22 30.65
CA GLY A 674 19.29 19.90 29.25
C GLY A 674 18.06 20.28 28.40
N GLY A 675 16.86 19.98 28.89
CA GLY A 675 15.61 20.38 28.26
C GLY A 675 15.42 21.91 28.20
N ARG A 676 15.73 22.61 29.28
CA ARG A 676 15.75 24.08 29.30
C ARG A 676 16.74 24.63 28.29
N ALA A 677 17.96 24.09 28.25
CA ALA A 677 19.00 24.48 27.31
C ALA A 677 18.61 24.22 25.85
N MET A 678 18.01 23.07 25.56
CA MET A 678 17.50 22.74 24.23
C MET A 678 16.44 23.74 23.77
N GLU A 679 15.48 24.10 24.63
CA GLU A 679 14.44 25.07 24.28
C GLU A 679 15.02 26.46 23.99
N ARG A 680 16.01 26.90 24.78
CA ARG A 680 16.72 28.15 24.54
C ARG A 680 17.50 28.12 23.21
N LEU A 681 18.18 27.03 22.91
CA LEU A 681 18.87 26.81 21.62
C LEU A 681 17.89 26.94 20.46
N TRP A 682 16.73 26.28 20.55
CA TRP A 682 15.71 26.30 19.51
C TRP A 682 15.15 27.70 19.28
N MET A 683 14.81 28.41 20.36
CA MET A 683 14.34 29.78 20.26
C MET A 683 15.41 30.74 19.70
N ALA A 684 16.68 30.56 20.10
CA ALA A 684 17.79 31.34 19.55
C ALA A 684 17.98 31.06 18.05
N ALA A 685 17.84 29.81 17.63
CA ALA A 685 17.86 29.44 16.20
C ALA A 685 16.70 30.12 15.42
N ASN A 686 15.50 30.16 15.98
CA ASN A 686 14.37 30.84 15.36
C ASN A 686 14.59 32.35 15.27
N ALA A 687 15.23 32.97 16.27
CA ALA A 687 15.60 34.39 16.23
C ALA A 687 16.62 34.70 15.12
N GLU A 688 17.47 33.73 14.77
CA GLU A 688 18.41 33.81 13.64
C GLU A 688 17.74 33.48 12.27
N GLY A 689 16.41 33.24 12.23
CA GLY A 689 15.70 32.85 11.03
C GLY A 689 15.90 31.38 10.61
N LEU A 690 16.41 30.54 11.52
CA LEU A 690 16.61 29.13 11.29
C LEU A 690 15.39 28.32 11.75
N SER A 691 15.03 27.30 10.97
CA SER A 691 14.02 26.32 11.34
C SER A 691 14.66 25.10 11.99
N VAL A 692 14.00 24.51 12.98
CA VAL A 692 14.52 23.36 13.72
C VAL A 692 13.55 22.18 13.67
N HIS A 693 14.12 20.97 13.54
CA HIS A 693 13.42 19.72 13.71
C HIS A 693 14.13 18.88 14.80
N PRO A 694 13.51 18.62 15.94
CA PRO A 694 14.13 17.82 16.99
C PRO A 694 14.12 16.33 16.60
N ILE A 695 15.26 15.67 16.74
CA ILE A 695 15.44 14.24 16.51
C ILE A 695 15.95 13.62 17.80
N SER A 696 15.20 12.67 18.35
CA SER A 696 15.54 11.97 19.58
C SER A 696 15.94 10.49 19.37
N ALA A 697 15.68 9.93 18.21
CA ALA A 697 15.89 8.51 17.93
C ALA A 697 17.33 7.99 18.16
N ALA A 698 18.34 8.86 18.04
CA ALA A 698 19.73 8.49 18.30
C ALA A 698 20.13 8.53 19.77
N ILE A 699 19.25 8.98 20.69
CA ILE A 699 19.56 9.11 22.13
C ILE A 699 19.28 7.78 22.87
N PHE A 700 18.53 6.88 22.26
CA PHE A 700 18.11 5.56 22.76
C PHE A 700 18.81 4.40 22.01
#